data_13177ca4a97e553158bd2e9d293cdde1
#
_entry.id   13177ca4a97e553158bd2e9d293cdde1
#
_cell.length_a   1.000
_cell.length_b   1.000
_cell.length_c   1.000
_cell.angle_alpha   90.00
_cell.angle_beta   90.00
_cell.angle_gamma   90.00
#
_symmetry.space_group_name_H-M   'P 1'
#
loop_
_entity.id
_entity.type
_entity.pdbx_description
1 polymer ?
#
loop_
_entity_poly.entity_id
_entity_poly.type
_entity_poly.pdbx_seq_one_letter_code
_entity_poly.pdbx_strand_id
1 'polypeptide(L)'
;MKLVIAEKPSVGMAYAAVLGAKKRMDGYMEGGGWLVSWCFGHLVELAGAETYDERYAKWNRADLPIVPAPWRMKVAHAKKKQFTILKALMEREDVTEIVNGCDAGREGEAIFRYVYEQAGCKKPMKRLWLSSMEDDAIMDAFSHLHDGAEYDRLYDAALCRAKADWLVGINATRLFSVLYHRTLNVGRVVSPTLALIVRRDAEIRAFQPERYYTASLTFPDFTAVSEKFKNKADADAAFDACKGQNAVVTKLDRKEKCEKAPALYDLTTLQRDANRLLGYTAQQTLDCLQALYEKKLCTYPRTDSRFLTDDMLSSVPAIVSCAGGICGADLPASMHPAQVCNSKKVSDHHALLPTIRAGEADLDALPIGEREVLKLLCRQVLIAVGGEYVCADTIAEITCGGYAFTAKGKTVLDAGWKAYLGKPEDRPLPDLVEGTSLPAPTGEVTEGKTKPPAAYSEDTLLHAMETAGGKDMPEDAERKGIGTPATRAAMIEKLVAGGFVERKKGRKAVSLVPVQAGVSLVTILPEQLQSPLLTAEWEHKLGRIERGELSPEAFLTEITQMVQTLVSEYQPVPGAEVLFPSGREVVGNCPRCGSDVTESKKGFFCEKSDCKFGLWRDNKFLSAKRISLTKLDVXXXXGAFEIRACVYQKYLLRKDRQDL
;
A
#
# COMPACT_ATOMS: atom_id res chain seq x y z
N MET A 1 14.22 -33.56 22.72
CA MET A 1 13.98 -33.04 21.35
C MET A 1 14.09 -31.51 21.35
N LYS A 2 14.32 -30.90 20.19
CA LYS A 2 14.25 -29.44 20.02
C LYS A 2 13.00 -29.10 19.24
N LEU A 3 12.34 -27.99 19.59
CA LEU A 3 11.14 -27.49 18.87
C LEU A 3 11.50 -26.22 18.13
N VAL A 4 11.40 -26.21 16.79
CA VAL A 4 11.50 -24.97 16.02
C VAL A 4 10.11 -24.52 15.59
N ILE A 5 9.85 -23.22 15.71
CA ILE A 5 8.58 -22.58 15.33
C ILE A 5 8.85 -21.58 14.22
N ALA A 6 8.34 -21.88 13.03
CA ALA A 6 8.45 -21.03 11.84
C ALA A 6 7.28 -20.02 11.80
N GLU A 7 7.42 -18.96 11.03
CA GLU A 7 6.36 -17.95 10.87
C GLU A 7 5.16 -18.47 10.09
N LYS A 8 5.38 -19.43 9.17
CA LYS A 8 4.35 -19.94 8.26
C LYS A 8 4.63 -21.39 7.86
N PRO A 9 3.58 -22.14 7.46
CA PRO A 9 3.73 -23.57 7.16
C PRO A 9 4.79 -23.89 6.09
N SER A 10 4.90 -23.09 5.05
CA SER A 10 5.86 -23.31 3.95
C SER A 10 7.30 -23.30 4.46
N VAL A 11 7.63 -22.35 5.34
CA VAL A 11 8.95 -22.24 5.97
C VAL A 11 9.19 -23.44 6.91
N GLY A 12 8.19 -23.78 7.73
CA GLY A 12 8.26 -24.96 8.60
C GLY A 12 8.52 -26.25 7.81
N MET A 13 7.88 -26.41 6.66
CA MET A 13 8.08 -27.58 5.80
C MET A 13 9.51 -27.62 5.22
N ALA A 14 10.08 -26.48 4.87
CA ALA A 14 11.47 -26.40 4.39
C ALA A 14 12.44 -26.82 5.52
N TYR A 15 12.25 -26.26 6.72
CA TYR A 15 13.04 -26.65 7.90
C TYR A 15 12.92 -28.16 8.18
N ALA A 16 11.69 -28.69 8.13
CA ALA A 16 11.45 -30.11 8.38
C ALA A 16 12.19 -31.02 7.39
N ALA A 17 12.23 -30.62 6.12
CA ALA A 17 12.96 -31.37 5.07
C ALA A 17 14.45 -31.45 5.38
N VAL A 18 15.06 -30.30 5.68
CA VAL A 18 16.51 -30.21 5.98
C VAL A 18 16.86 -30.93 7.30
N LEU A 19 16.02 -30.79 8.33
CA LEU A 19 16.25 -31.37 9.66
C LEU A 19 15.88 -32.87 9.74
N GLY A 20 15.33 -33.44 8.68
CA GLY A 20 14.91 -34.85 8.66
C GLY A 20 13.67 -35.16 9.48
N ALA A 21 12.83 -34.15 9.73
CA ALA A 21 11.54 -34.34 10.44
C ALA A 21 10.46 -34.77 9.45
N LYS A 22 10.39 -36.07 9.14
CA LYS A 22 9.57 -36.62 8.04
C LYS A 22 8.16 -37.01 8.44
N LYS A 23 7.90 -37.26 9.73
CA LYS A 23 6.59 -37.72 10.21
C LYS A 23 5.62 -36.56 10.34
N ARG A 24 4.57 -36.56 9.51
CA ARG A 24 3.56 -35.48 9.51
C ARG A 24 2.53 -35.73 10.62
N MET A 25 2.32 -34.70 11.41
CA MET A 25 1.33 -34.67 12.49
C MET A 25 0.35 -33.50 12.24
N ASP A 26 -0.69 -33.39 13.08
CA ASP A 26 -1.62 -32.25 12.98
C ASP A 26 -0.92 -30.98 13.48
N GLY A 27 -0.59 -30.08 12.54
CA GLY A 27 0.03 -28.79 12.84
C GLY A 27 1.54 -28.81 13.04
N TYR A 28 2.22 -29.96 12.84
CA TYR A 28 3.69 -30.02 12.96
C TYR A 28 4.28 -31.25 12.26
N MET A 29 5.60 -31.28 12.14
CA MET A 29 6.40 -32.40 11.65
C MET A 29 7.29 -32.93 12.78
N GLU A 30 7.61 -34.23 12.79
CA GLU A 30 8.44 -34.84 13.82
C GLU A 30 9.47 -35.80 13.20
N GLY A 31 10.70 -35.79 13.71
CA GLY A 31 11.77 -36.68 13.26
C GLY A 31 13.13 -36.02 13.41
N GLY A 32 14.23 -36.82 13.29
CA GLY A 32 15.59 -36.32 13.35
C GLY A 32 15.98 -35.64 14.67
N GLY A 33 15.24 -35.89 15.76
CA GLY A 33 15.47 -35.18 17.03
C GLY A 33 14.73 -33.85 17.14
N TRP A 34 13.94 -33.49 16.13
CA TRP A 34 13.26 -32.20 16.00
C TRP A 34 11.73 -32.37 15.96
N LEU A 35 11.07 -31.35 16.50
CA LEU A 35 9.67 -31.02 16.25
C LEU A 35 9.69 -29.71 15.46
N VAL A 36 9.05 -29.69 14.30
CA VAL A 36 8.99 -28.49 13.46
C VAL A 36 7.54 -28.07 13.34
N SER A 37 7.19 -26.93 13.91
CA SER A 37 5.84 -26.38 13.82
C SER A 37 5.89 -24.96 13.27
N TRP A 38 4.72 -24.31 13.20
CA TRP A 38 4.62 -23.01 12.55
C TRP A 38 3.47 -22.17 13.08
N CYS A 39 3.58 -20.88 12.88
CA CYS A 39 2.48 -19.93 13.03
C CYS A 39 1.73 -19.76 11.68
N PHE A 40 0.71 -18.94 11.68
CA PHE A 40 0.03 -18.42 10.48
C PHE A 40 0.10 -16.88 10.57
N GLY A 41 1.32 -16.34 10.65
CA GLY A 41 1.54 -14.98 11.10
C GLY A 41 1.12 -14.83 12.58
N HIS A 42 0.70 -13.67 13.02
CA HIS A 42 0.31 -13.45 14.42
C HIS A 42 -0.82 -14.38 14.85
N LEU A 43 -0.55 -15.31 15.77
CA LEU A 43 -1.56 -16.14 16.47
C LEU A 43 -2.07 -15.41 17.72
N VAL A 44 -1.27 -14.52 18.26
CA VAL A 44 -1.53 -13.76 19.48
C VAL A 44 -1.41 -12.27 19.12
N GLU A 45 -2.28 -11.45 19.69
CA GLU A 45 -2.37 -10.01 19.42
C GLU A 45 -2.68 -9.24 20.71
N LEU A 46 -2.44 -7.94 20.71
CA LEU A 46 -2.83 -7.07 21.83
C LEU A 46 -4.36 -7.11 21.99
N ALA A 47 -4.83 -7.24 23.22
CA ALA A 47 -6.26 -7.33 23.52
C ALA A 47 -6.98 -6.02 23.15
N GLY A 48 -8.23 -6.13 22.73
CA GLY A 48 -9.08 -4.98 22.46
C GLY A 48 -9.47 -4.25 23.76
N ALA A 49 -9.88 -3.00 23.63
CA ALA A 49 -10.21 -2.15 24.77
C ALA A 49 -11.23 -2.79 25.71
N GLU A 50 -12.25 -3.45 25.18
CA GLU A 50 -13.31 -4.12 25.96
C GLU A 50 -12.81 -5.24 26.88
N THR A 51 -11.61 -5.76 26.65
CA THR A 51 -10.97 -6.77 27.52
C THR A 51 -10.46 -6.16 28.83
N TYR A 52 -10.18 -4.85 28.83
CA TYR A 52 -9.69 -4.15 30.02
C TYR A 52 -10.84 -3.69 30.92
N ASP A 53 -11.95 -3.25 30.32
CA ASP A 53 -13.13 -2.78 31.05
C ASP A 53 -14.35 -2.86 30.11
N GLU A 54 -15.47 -3.41 30.59
CA GLU A 54 -16.72 -3.54 29.82
C GLU A 54 -17.26 -2.20 29.33
N ARG A 55 -17.00 -1.10 30.06
CA ARG A 55 -17.43 0.24 29.63
C ARG A 55 -16.88 0.63 28.25
N TYR A 56 -15.70 0.09 27.89
CA TYR A 56 -15.08 0.34 26.59
C TYR A 56 -15.77 -0.39 25.43
N ALA A 57 -16.77 -1.25 25.70
CA ALA A 57 -17.57 -1.87 24.62
C ALA A 57 -18.40 -0.81 23.87
N LYS A 58 -18.78 0.26 24.55
CA LYS A 58 -19.43 1.43 23.95
C LYS A 58 -18.41 2.56 23.86
N TRP A 59 -18.53 3.37 22.82
CA TRP A 59 -17.59 4.47 22.60
C TRP A 59 -18.14 5.77 23.19
N ASN A 60 -17.49 6.26 24.24
CA ASN A 60 -17.84 7.53 24.89
C ASN A 60 -16.58 8.40 25.03
N ARG A 61 -16.71 9.70 24.85
CA ARG A 61 -15.60 10.64 25.03
C ARG A 61 -15.06 10.61 26.48
N ALA A 62 -15.95 10.46 27.46
CA ALA A 62 -15.59 10.45 28.87
C ALA A 62 -14.68 9.28 29.27
N ASP A 63 -14.64 8.21 28.44
CA ASP A 63 -13.81 7.03 28.69
C ASP A 63 -12.40 7.15 28.11
N LEU A 64 -12.09 8.26 27.41
CA LEU A 64 -10.80 8.49 26.75
C LEU A 64 -9.90 9.37 27.63
N PRO A 65 -8.57 9.20 27.58
CA PRO A 65 -7.87 8.20 26.78
C PRO A 65 -7.84 6.82 27.45
N ILE A 66 -7.87 5.77 26.64
CA ILE A 66 -7.70 4.39 27.08
C ILE A 66 -6.22 4.06 27.05
N VAL A 67 -5.63 3.85 28.23
CA VAL A 67 -4.21 3.50 28.39
C VAL A 67 -4.15 2.21 29.22
N PRO A 68 -3.92 1.07 28.59
CA PRO A 68 -3.90 -0.21 29.33
C PRO A 68 -2.76 -0.33 30.34
N ALA A 69 -3.07 -0.80 31.55
CA ALA A 69 -2.09 -1.13 32.59
C ALA A 69 -2.67 -2.23 33.49
N PRO A 70 -2.16 -3.46 33.48
CA PRO A 70 -1.12 -3.96 32.57
C PRO A 70 -1.64 -4.27 31.17
N TRP A 71 -0.75 -4.32 30.19
CA TRP A 71 -1.07 -4.77 28.83
C TRP A 71 -1.45 -6.25 28.85
N ARG A 72 -2.45 -6.59 28.03
CA ARG A 72 -2.92 -7.97 27.91
C ARG A 72 -2.82 -8.44 26.45
N MET A 73 -2.50 -9.71 26.28
CA MET A 73 -2.50 -10.38 24.98
C MET A 73 -3.72 -11.29 24.89
N LYS A 74 -4.16 -11.59 23.68
CA LYS A 74 -5.23 -12.56 23.43
C LYS A 74 -4.89 -13.40 22.21
N VAL A 75 -5.31 -14.67 22.24
CA VAL A 75 -5.18 -15.56 21.08
C VAL A 75 -6.30 -15.21 20.09
N ALA A 76 -5.92 -15.00 18.83
CA ALA A 76 -6.88 -14.73 17.74
C ALA A 76 -7.83 -15.93 17.58
N HIS A 77 -9.13 -15.67 17.61
CA HIS A 77 -10.16 -16.73 17.64
C HIS A 77 -9.99 -17.76 16.52
N ALA A 78 -9.78 -17.30 15.29
CA ALA A 78 -9.63 -18.18 14.11
C ALA A 78 -8.36 -19.03 14.14
N LYS A 79 -7.39 -18.68 14.99
CA LYS A 79 -6.06 -19.33 15.05
C LYS A 79 -5.85 -20.14 16.33
N LYS A 80 -6.88 -20.26 17.15
CA LYS A 80 -6.84 -20.94 18.47
C LYS A 80 -6.32 -22.39 18.37
N LYS A 81 -6.73 -23.14 17.32
CA LYS A 81 -6.28 -24.53 17.12
C LYS A 81 -4.75 -24.62 17.08
N GLN A 82 -4.11 -23.81 16.21
CA GLN A 82 -2.66 -23.86 16.05
C GLN A 82 -1.94 -23.38 17.31
N PHE A 83 -2.45 -22.35 17.98
CA PHE A 83 -1.89 -21.92 19.26
C PHE A 83 -1.91 -23.05 20.30
N THR A 84 -3.01 -23.80 20.39
CA THR A 84 -3.15 -24.94 21.32
C THR A 84 -2.10 -26.02 21.01
N ILE A 85 -1.86 -26.31 19.71
CA ILE A 85 -0.84 -27.28 19.29
C ILE A 85 0.55 -26.79 19.74
N LEU A 86 0.91 -25.53 19.43
CA LEU A 86 2.20 -24.97 19.81
C LEU A 86 2.43 -25.01 21.32
N LYS A 87 1.41 -24.63 22.10
CA LYS A 87 1.46 -24.68 23.55
C LYS A 87 1.74 -26.10 24.04
N ALA A 88 0.98 -27.09 23.55
CA ALA A 88 1.16 -28.49 23.91
C ALA A 88 2.58 -29.00 23.57
N LEU A 89 3.12 -28.59 22.40
CA LEU A 89 4.49 -28.96 22.01
C LEU A 89 5.53 -28.33 22.94
N MET A 90 5.35 -27.06 23.33
CA MET A 90 6.23 -26.38 24.28
C MET A 90 6.20 -27.03 25.67
N GLU A 91 5.07 -27.60 26.08
CA GLU A 91 4.87 -28.24 27.39
C GLU A 91 5.45 -29.67 27.44
N ARG A 92 5.74 -30.32 26.31
CA ARG A 92 6.26 -31.70 26.26
C ARG A 92 7.54 -31.82 27.11
N GLU A 93 7.61 -32.83 27.96
CA GLU A 93 8.77 -33.07 28.83
C GLU A 93 10.06 -33.38 28.06
N ASP A 94 9.94 -34.02 26.90
CA ASP A 94 11.08 -34.38 26.07
C ASP A 94 11.62 -33.20 25.22
N VAL A 95 10.92 -32.06 25.19
CA VAL A 95 11.38 -30.84 24.52
C VAL A 95 12.24 -30.05 25.51
N THR A 96 13.50 -29.86 25.18
CA THR A 96 14.49 -29.20 26.04
C THR A 96 14.82 -27.77 25.62
N GLU A 97 14.53 -27.39 24.37
CA GLU A 97 14.93 -26.09 23.80
C GLU A 97 13.90 -25.68 22.74
N ILE A 98 13.58 -24.40 22.70
CA ILE A 98 12.67 -23.81 21.70
C ILE A 98 13.49 -22.92 20.77
N VAL A 99 13.35 -23.11 19.45
CA VAL A 99 14.03 -22.29 18.46
C VAL A 99 13.02 -21.36 17.77
N ASN A 100 13.27 -20.05 17.87
CA ASN A 100 12.54 -19.05 17.08
C ASN A 100 13.06 -19.13 15.64
N GLY A 101 12.28 -19.74 14.74
CA GLY A 101 12.54 -19.84 13.31
C GLY A 101 11.61 -18.95 12.47
N CYS A 102 11.04 -17.90 13.07
CA CYS A 102 10.28 -16.90 12.33
C CYS A 102 11.22 -16.00 11.53
N ASP A 103 10.67 -15.25 10.60
CA ASP A 103 11.42 -14.40 9.66
C ASP A 103 12.39 -13.46 10.41
N ALA A 104 13.52 -13.14 9.79
CA ALA A 104 14.62 -12.39 10.40
C ALA A 104 14.29 -10.88 10.46
N GLY A 105 13.57 -10.46 11.49
CA GLY A 105 13.16 -9.06 11.64
C GLY A 105 12.28 -8.84 12.86
N ARG A 106 11.93 -7.58 13.10
CA ARG A 106 11.05 -7.16 14.22
C ARG A 106 9.75 -7.94 14.27
N GLU A 107 9.12 -8.11 13.09
CA GLU A 107 7.80 -8.75 13.00
C GLU A 107 7.89 -10.24 13.37
N GLY A 108 8.87 -10.96 12.82
CA GLY A 108 9.09 -12.37 13.14
C GLY A 108 9.40 -12.58 14.62
N GLU A 109 10.20 -11.68 15.20
CA GLU A 109 10.49 -11.73 16.64
C GLU A 109 9.20 -11.56 17.46
N ALA A 110 8.35 -10.58 17.11
CA ALA A 110 7.07 -10.37 17.80
C ALA A 110 6.13 -11.57 17.65
N ILE A 111 6.01 -12.13 16.44
CA ILE A 111 5.12 -13.29 16.17
C ILE A 111 5.48 -14.46 17.11
N PHE A 112 6.78 -14.76 17.21
CA PHE A 112 7.26 -15.86 18.05
C PHE A 112 7.09 -15.54 19.54
N ARG A 113 7.59 -14.37 20.01
CA ARG A 113 7.58 -14.00 21.42
C ARG A 113 6.18 -13.93 22.01
N TYR A 114 5.21 -13.41 21.26
CA TYR A 114 3.82 -13.36 21.70
C TYR A 114 3.27 -14.78 21.97
N VAL A 115 3.60 -15.74 21.11
CA VAL A 115 3.17 -17.14 21.27
C VAL A 115 3.88 -17.78 22.49
N TYR A 116 5.18 -17.58 22.60
CA TYR A 116 6.03 -18.12 23.65
C TYR A 116 5.57 -17.63 25.03
N GLU A 117 5.34 -16.32 25.17
CA GLU A 117 4.89 -15.69 26.41
C GLU A 117 3.44 -16.09 26.76
N GLN A 118 2.55 -16.06 25.74
CA GLN A 118 1.14 -16.41 25.95
C GLN A 118 0.98 -17.89 26.30
N ALA A 119 1.87 -18.76 25.83
CA ALA A 119 1.90 -20.18 26.22
C ALA A 119 2.43 -20.38 27.65
N GLY A 120 3.12 -19.39 28.21
CA GLY A 120 3.76 -19.46 29.52
C GLY A 120 5.03 -20.32 29.52
N CYS A 121 5.68 -20.47 28.37
CA CYS A 121 6.87 -21.29 28.21
C CYS A 121 8.05 -20.64 28.97
N LYS A 122 8.89 -21.50 29.61
CA LYS A 122 10.11 -21.07 30.34
C LYS A 122 11.35 -21.81 29.89
N LYS A 123 11.23 -22.62 28.84
CA LYS A 123 12.37 -23.41 28.32
C LYS A 123 13.38 -22.50 27.62
N PRO A 124 14.66 -22.86 27.58
CA PRO A 124 15.67 -22.08 26.88
C PRO A 124 15.26 -21.78 25.43
N MET A 125 15.51 -20.55 25.00
CA MET A 125 15.11 -20.07 23.68
C MET A 125 16.36 -19.73 22.85
N LYS A 126 16.38 -20.20 21.60
CA LYS A 126 17.41 -19.88 20.62
C LYS A 126 16.78 -19.17 19.42
N ARG A 127 17.58 -18.45 18.67
CA ARG A 127 17.17 -17.70 17.48
C ARG A 127 17.88 -18.25 16.23
N LEU A 128 17.10 -18.64 15.24
CA LEU A 128 17.54 -18.95 13.89
C LEU A 128 17.46 -17.66 13.08
N TRP A 129 18.60 -17.09 12.65
CA TRP A 129 18.63 -15.89 11.84
C TRP A 129 18.94 -16.27 10.40
N LEU A 130 17.98 -16.12 9.49
CA LEU A 130 18.07 -16.69 8.14
C LEU A 130 17.40 -15.75 7.12
N SER A 131 18.12 -15.40 6.06
CA SER A 131 17.62 -14.55 4.97
C SER A 131 17.53 -15.29 3.62
N SER A 132 18.01 -16.56 3.56
CA SER A 132 17.91 -17.40 2.36
C SER A 132 17.27 -18.74 2.71
N MET A 133 16.39 -19.24 1.83
CA MET A 133 15.69 -20.52 2.03
C MET A 133 16.30 -21.69 1.24
N GLU A 134 17.54 -21.53 0.79
CA GLU A 134 18.31 -22.62 0.17
C GLU A 134 18.70 -23.65 1.26
N ASP A 135 18.67 -24.93 0.93
CA ASP A 135 18.88 -26.01 1.90
C ASP A 135 20.22 -25.88 2.65
N ASP A 136 21.29 -25.51 1.95
CA ASP A 136 22.63 -25.33 2.56
C ASP A 136 22.62 -24.15 3.56
N ALA A 137 21.95 -23.04 3.23
CA ALA A 137 21.83 -21.89 4.12
C ALA A 137 21.03 -22.24 5.37
N ILE A 138 19.94 -23.00 5.22
CA ILE A 138 19.13 -23.49 6.34
C ILE A 138 19.99 -24.37 7.26
N MET A 139 20.75 -25.32 6.69
CA MET A 139 21.59 -26.23 7.44
C MET A 139 22.68 -25.49 8.23
N ASP A 140 23.34 -24.54 7.58
CA ASP A 140 24.36 -23.71 8.22
C ASP A 140 23.76 -22.90 9.38
N ALA A 141 22.62 -22.24 9.17
CA ALA A 141 21.96 -21.44 10.20
C ALA A 141 21.54 -22.29 11.42
N PHE A 142 21.05 -23.51 11.21
CA PHE A 142 20.72 -24.41 12.33
C PHE A 142 21.97 -24.89 13.10
N SER A 143 23.14 -24.86 12.48
CA SER A 143 24.42 -25.20 13.16
C SER A 143 24.97 -24.00 13.95
N HIS A 144 24.45 -22.77 13.71
CA HIS A 144 24.90 -21.51 14.32
C HIS A 144 23.77 -20.75 15.02
N LEU A 145 22.95 -21.44 15.80
CA LEU A 145 21.84 -20.80 16.51
C LEU A 145 22.35 -19.79 17.55
N HIS A 146 21.80 -18.59 17.51
CA HIS A 146 22.08 -17.51 18.46
C HIS A 146 21.32 -17.69 19.77
N ASP A 147 21.75 -17.02 20.81
CA ASP A 147 20.98 -16.97 22.05
C ASP A 147 19.75 -16.06 21.85
N GLY A 148 18.58 -16.51 22.32
CA GLY A 148 17.35 -15.72 22.17
C GLY A 148 17.43 -14.35 22.86
N ALA A 149 18.20 -14.25 23.96
CA ALA A 149 18.35 -12.99 24.70
C ALA A 149 19.04 -11.89 23.90
N GLU A 150 19.86 -12.24 22.90
CA GLU A 150 20.50 -11.26 22.02
C GLU A 150 19.46 -10.40 21.24
N TYR A 151 18.23 -10.91 21.12
CA TYR A 151 17.15 -10.28 20.34
C TYR A 151 16.08 -9.62 21.23
N ASP A 152 16.32 -9.50 22.55
CA ASP A 152 15.36 -8.87 23.48
C ASP A 152 15.06 -7.42 23.08
N ARG A 153 16.08 -6.64 22.69
CA ARG A 153 15.88 -5.25 22.25
C ARG A 153 15.09 -5.15 20.94
N LEU A 154 15.29 -6.10 20.04
CA LEU A 154 14.51 -6.17 18.79
C LEU A 154 13.03 -6.43 19.12
N TYR A 155 12.76 -7.35 20.06
CA TYR A 155 11.42 -7.62 20.56
C TYR A 155 10.81 -6.39 21.23
N ASP A 156 11.59 -5.70 22.07
CA ASP A 156 11.13 -4.47 22.74
C ASP A 156 10.67 -3.41 21.73
N ALA A 157 11.45 -3.21 20.66
CA ALA A 157 11.09 -2.26 19.61
C ALA A 157 9.79 -2.69 18.90
N ALA A 158 9.65 -3.98 18.58
CA ALA A 158 8.43 -4.52 17.96
C ALA A 158 7.20 -4.32 18.86
N LEU A 159 7.33 -4.65 20.13
CA LEU A 159 6.25 -4.51 21.12
C LEU A 159 5.88 -3.02 21.35
N CYS A 160 6.88 -2.14 21.41
CA CYS A 160 6.68 -0.69 21.51
C CYS A 160 5.88 -0.16 20.32
N ARG A 161 6.24 -0.58 19.10
CA ARG A 161 5.52 -0.21 17.87
C ARG A 161 4.06 -0.67 17.94
N ALA A 162 3.82 -1.92 18.33
CA ALA A 162 2.47 -2.47 18.43
C ALA A 162 1.62 -1.71 19.45
N LYS A 163 2.19 -1.42 20.65
CA LYS A 163 1.50 -0.66 21.69
C LYS A 163 1.20 0.78 21.27
N ALA A 164 2.16 1.44 20.60
CA ALA A 164 1.99 2.81 20.11
C ALA A 164 0.90 2.89 19.04
N ASP A 165 0.91 1.97 18.06
CA ASP A 165 -0.13 1.90 17.02
C ASP A 165 -1.51 1.61 17.65
N TRP A 166 -1.57 0.77 18.68
CA TRP A 166 -2.80 0.51 19.44
C TRP A 166 -3.31 1.77 20.14
N LEU A 167 -2.43 2.46 20.90
CA LEU A 167 -2.77 3.67 21.67
C LEU A 167 -3.35 4.75 20.75
N VAL A 168 -2.64 5.07 19.67
CA VAL A 168 -3.07 6.11 18.73
C VAL A 168 -4.33 5.65 17.97
N GLY A 169 -4.33 4.42 17.46
CA GLY A 169 -5.44 3.90 16.67
C GLY A 169 -6.77 3.86 17.43
N ILE A 170 -6.77 3.31 18.63
CA ILE A 170 -7.99 3.19 19.46
C ILE A 170 -8.48 4.57 19.91
N ASN A 171 -7.59 5.38 20.47
CA ASN A 171 -8.00 6.66 21.08
C ASN A 171 -8.42 7.69 20.01
N ALA A 172 -7.64 7.86 18.96
CA ALA A 172 -7.99 8.80 17.89
C ALA A 172 -9.25 8.35 17.14
N THR A 173 -9.35 7.06 16.78
CA THR A 173 -10.55 6.54 16.10
C THR A 173 -11.80 6.81 16.94
N ARG A 174 -11.77 6.48 18.24
CA ARG A 174 -12.93 6.69 19.10
C ARG A 174 -13.24 8.17 19.32
N LEU A 175 -12.21 8.98 19.58
CA LEU A 175 -12.37 10.43 19.79
C LEU A 175 -13.12 11.06 18.60
N PHE A 176 -12.57 10.90 17.40
CA PHE A 176 -13.17 11.52 16.21
C PHE A 176 -14.53 10.90 15.87
N SER A 177 -14.68 9.58 16.03
CA SER A 177 -15.94 8.92 15.73
C SER A 177 -17.09 9.39 16.64
N VAL A 178 -16.79 9.58 17.93
CA VAL A 178 -17.81 10.07 18.90
C VAL A 178 -18.13 11.54 18.65
N LEU A 179 -17.11 12.37 18.41
CA LEU A 179 -17.33 13.81 18.19
C LEU A 179 -18.12 14.12 16.91
N TYR A 180 -17.93 13.30 15.87
CA TYR A 180 -18.52 13.56 14.56
C TYR A 180 -19.61 12.54 14.17
N HIS A 181 -20.06 11.73 15.15
CA HIS A 181 -21.17 10.78 15.02
C HIS A 181 -21.09 9.84 13.80
N ARG A 182 -19.86 9.48 13.40
CA ARG A 182 -19.57 8.62 12.26
C ARG A 182 -18.31 7.81 12.53
N THR A 183 -18.27 6.53 12.12
CA THR A 183 -17.05 5.72 12.25
C THR A 183 -15.93 6.33 11.38
N LEU A 184 -14.90 6.84 12.03
CA LEU A 184 -13.76 7.52 11.40
C LEU A 184 -12.48 6.76 11.78
N ASN A 185 -11.97 5.96 10.85
CA ASN A 185 -10.74 5.20 11.06
C ASN A 185 -9.53 6.13 10.99
N VAL A 186 -8.85 6.30 12.10
CA VAL A 186 -7.66 7.14 12.23
C VAL A 186 -6.47 6.28 12.65
N GLY A 187 -5.31 6.56 12.10
CA GLY A 187 -4.09 5.83 12.46
C GLY A 187 -2.88 6.35 11.70
N ARG A 188 -1.71 5.98 12.20
CA ARG A 188 -0.40 6.48 11.77
C ARG A 188 -0.09 6.28 10.27
N VAL A 189 -0.67 5.26 9.64
CA VAL A 189 -0.47 4.98 8.20
C VAL A 189 -1.67 5.45 7.38
N VAL A 190 -2.89 5.11 7.82
CA VAL A 190 -4.11 5.38 7.04
C VAL A 190 -4.40 6.87 6.90
N SER A 191 -4.15 7.66 7.95
CA SER A 191 -4.45 9.10 7.95
C SER A 191 -3.53 9.90 7.02
N PRO A 192 -2.19 9.76 7.09
CA PRO A 192 -1.34 10.47 6.13
C PRO A 192 -1.51 9.96 4.69
N THR A 193 -1.85 8.69 4.48
CA THR A 193 -2.18 8.19 3.13
C THR A 193 -3.40 8.93 2.56
N LEU A 194 -4.45 9.10 3.37
CA LEU A 194 -5.63 9.88 2.97
C LEU A 194 -5.27 11.35 2.73
N ALA A 195 -4.42 11.93 3.59
CA ALA A 195 -3.98 13.32 3.45
C ALA A 195 -3.24 13.57 2.12
N LEU A 196 -2.40 12.62 1.67
CA LEU A 196 -1.75 12.71 0.35
C LEU A 196 -2.78 12.83 -0.77
N ILE A 197 -3.82 12.00 -0.74
CA ILE A 197 -4.87 11.97 -1.77
C ILE A 197 -5.67 13.29 -1.75
N VAL A 198 -6.05 13.76 -0.56
CA VAL A 198 -6.84 14.99 -0.40
C VAL A 198 -6.04 16.22 -0.83
N ARG A 199 -4.77 16.32 -0.44
CA ARG A 199 -3.89 17.43 -0.83
C ARG A 199 -3.70 17.47 -2.35
N ARG A 200 -3.51 16.32 -2.99
CA ARG A 200 -3.39 16.23 -4.45
C ARG A 200 -4.70 16.67 -5.14
N ASP A 201 -5.85 16.30 -4.63
CA ASP A 201 -7.16 16.74 -5.16
C ASP A 201 -7.33 18.26 -5.01
N ALA A 202 -6.91 18.82 -3.86
CA ALA A 202 -6.94 20.26 -3.63
C ALA A 202 -6.02 21.02 -4.62
N GLU A 203 -4.81 20.50 -4.87
CA GLU A 203 -3.89 21.05 -5.88
C GLU A 203 -4.54 21.07 -7.27
N ILE A 204 -5.21 19.97 -7.65
CA ILE A 204 -5.88 19.86 -8.94
C ILE A 204 -7.02 20.87 -9.06
N ARG A 205 -7.84 21.01 -8.01
CA ARG A 205 -8.99 21.93 -7.99
C ARG A 205 -8.56 23.40 -7.98
N ALA A 206 -7.47 23.72 -7.29
CA ALA A 206 -6.94 25.08 -7.20
C ALA A 206 -6.18 25.50 -8.46
N PHE A 207 -5.83 24.55 -9.33
CA PHE A 207 -4.98 24.81 -10.49
C PHE A 207 -5.68 25.70 -11.51
N GLN A 208 -5.00 26.77 -11.92
CA GLN A 208 -5.48 27.67 -12.96
C GLN A 208 -4.66 27.43 -14.25
N PRO A 209 -5.28 26.91 -15.31
CA PRO A 209 -4.57 26.68 -16.57
C PRO A 209 -4.11 27.99 -17.22
N GLU A 210 -2.84 28.09 -17.51
CA GLU A 210 -2.25 29.20 -18.26
C GLU A 210 -2.12 28.81 -19.72
N ARG A 211 -2.50 29.71 -20.63
CA ARG A 211 -2.31 29.54 -22.08
C ARG A 211 -0.87 29.90 -22.43
N TYR A 212 -0.32 29.19 -23.39
CA TYR A 212 0.95 29.55 -24.01
C TYR A 212 0.87 29.22 -25.50
N TYR A 213 1.76 29.81 -26.25
CA TYR A 213 1.83 29.64 -27.70
C TYR A 213 3.25 29.24 -28.09
N THR A 214 3.37 28.36 -29.09
CA THR A 214 4.67 27.97 -29.63
C THR A 214 4.60 28.04 -31.14
N ALA A 215 5.65 28.58 -31.74
CA ALA A 215 5.84 28.52 -33.20
C ALA A 215 6.64 27.24 -33.51
N SER A 216 6.22 26.49 -34.51
CA SER A 216 6.95 25.32 -34.98
C SER A 216 7.42 25.56 -36.43
N LEU A 217 8.64 25.15 -36.71
CA LEU A 217 9.24 25.17 -38.05
C LEU A 217 9.40 23.72 -38.49
N THR A 218 8.76 23.36 -39.60
CA THR A 218 8.79 22.03 -40.17
C THR A 218 9.72 21.99 -41.36
N PHE A 219 10.73 21.16 -41.27
CA PHE A 219 11.70 20.84 -42.34
C PHE A 219 11.32 19.43 -42.89
N PRO A 220 11.90 19.02 -44.01
CA PRO A 220 11.53 17.70 -44.60
C PRO A 220 11.60 16.51 -43.63
N ASP A 221 12.60 16.46 -42.74
CA ASP A 221 12.90 15.32 -41.92
C ASP A 221 12.69 15.55 -40.40
N PHE A 222 12.40 16.77 -39.97
CA PHE A 222 12.24 17.10 -38.55
C PHE A 222 11.48 18.40 -38.33
N THR A 223 11.11 18.63 -37.07
CA THR A 223 10.44 19.87 -36.63
C THR A 223 11.23 20.49 -35.49
N ALA A 224 11.40 21.81 -35.56
CA ALA A 224 11.99 22.62 -34.49
C ALA A 224 10.89 23.49 -33.86
N VAL A 225 10.94 23.70 -32.54
CA VAL A 225 9.90 24.41 -31.79
C VAL A 225 10.54 25.55 -31.00
N SER A 226 9.88 26.71 -31.00
CA SER A 226 10.30 27.89 -30.23
C SER A 226 10.15 27.68 -28.73
N GLU A 227 10.64 28.61 -27.93
CA GLU A 227 10.22 28.74 -26.53
C GLU A 227 8.70 29.01 -26.45
N LYS A 228 8.17 28.96 -25.23
CA LYS A 228 6.75 29.23 -24.97
C LYS A 228 6.54 30.74 -24.84
N PHE A 229 5.67 31.30 -25.68
CA PHE A 229 5.24 32.69 -25.62
C PHE A 229 3.94 32.80 -24.80
N LYS A 230 3.81 33.89 -24.04
CA LYS A 230 2.60 34.17 -23.28
C LYS A 230 1.44 34.68 -24.17
N ASN A 231 1.80 35.40 -25.22
CA ASN A 231 0.84 36.03 -26.15
C ASN A 231 0.93 35.41 -27.53
N LYS A 232 -0.23 35.27 -28.17
CA LYS A 232 -0.29 34.70 -29.54
C LYS A 232 0.46 35.60 -30.52
N ALA A 233 0.34 36.94 -30.38
CA ALA A 233 0.98 37.91 -31.27
C ALA A 233 2.53 37.75 -31.32
N ASP A 234 3.14 37.42 -30.16
CA ASP A 234 4.59 37.21 -30.11
C ASP A 234 5.02 35.95 -30.86
N ALA A 235 4.19 34.87 -30.74
CA ALA A 235 4.43 33.62 -31.47
C ALA A 235 4.19 33.79 -32.97
N ASP A 236 3.15 34.54 -33.37
CA ASP A 236 2.86 34.86 -34.78
C ASP A 236 4.00 35.68 -35.36
N ALA A 237 4.50 36.70 -34.63
CA ALA A 237 5.64 37.54 -35.08
C ALA A 237 6.91 36.69 -35.28
N ALA A 238 7.21 35.77 -34.36
CA ALA A 238 8.34 34.86 -34.49
C ALA A 238 8.20 33.94 -35.71
N PHE A 239 7.01 33.44 -35.97
CA PHE A 239 6.74 32.61 -37.14
C PHE A 239 6.78 33.41 -38.45
N ASP A 240 6.16 34.61 -38.48
CA ASP A 240 6.10 35.44 -39.67
C ASP A 240 7.51 35.91 -40.09
N ALA A 241 8.38 36.19 -39.13
CA ALA A 241 9.79 36.55 -39.40
C ALA A 241 10.57 35.42 -40.09
N CYS A 242 10.12 34.17 -39.96
CA CYS A 242 10.78 33.02 -40.58
C CYS A 242 10.26 32.70 -41.98
N LYS A 243 9.15 33.30 -42.41
CA LYS A 243 8.54 33.01 -43.72
C LYS A 243 9.46 33.36 -44.87
N GLY A 244 9.78 32.40 -45.71
CA GLY A 244 10.65 32.59 -46.86
C GLY A 244 12.12 32.81 -46.51
N GLN A 245 12.51 32.73 -45.24
CA GLN A 245 13.89 32.87 -44.78
C GLN A 245 14.52 31.48 -44.58
N ASN A 246 15.77 31.36 -44.98
CA ASN A 246 16.55 30.17 -44.63
C ASN A 246 16.85 30.19 -43.12
N ALA A 247 16.84 29.01 -42.52
CA ALA A 247 17.22 28.83 -41.12
C ALA A 247 18.70 28.39 -41.04
N VAL A 248 19.34 28.63 -39.90
CA VAL A 248 20.74 28.24 -39.70
C VAL A 248 20.85 27.41 -38.42
N VAL A 249 21.55 26.29 -38.50
CA VAL A 249 21.89 25.49 -37.29
C VAL A 249 22.98 26.25 -36.54
N THR A 250 22.62 26.85 -35.42
CA THR A 250 23.56 27.71 -34.65
C THR A 250 24.32 26.93 -33.60
N LYS A 251 23.77 25.79 -33.15
CA LYS A 251 24.44 24.94 -32.16
C LYS A 251 23.95 23.52 -32.26
N LEU A 252 24.84 22.54 -32.06
CA LEU A 252 24.51 21.13 -32.06
C LEU A 252 25.14 20.47 -30.84
N ASP A 253 24.32 19.97 -29.93
CA ASP A 253 24.76 19.26 -28.72
C ASP A 253 24.32 17.79 -28.84
N ARG A 254 25.29 16.88 -28.84
CA ARG A 254 25.05 15.44 -28.89
C ARG A 254 25.68 14.79 -27.68
N LYS A 255 24.84 14.13 -26.88
CA LYS A 255 25.27 13.49 -25.63
C LYS A 255 24.85 12.06 -25.57
N GLU A 256 25.81 11.19 -25.39
CA GLU A 256 25.53 9.79 -25.07
C GLU A 256 25.03 9.66 -23.64
N LYS A 257 24.03 8.83 -23.45
CA LYS A 257 23.46 8.48 -22.15
C LYS A 257 23.41 6.95 -22.02
N CYS A 258 23.93 6.48 -20.89
CA CYS A 258 23.84 5.07 -20.52
C CYS A 258 22.86 4.96 -19.36
N GLU A 259 21.87 4.10 -19.49
CA GLU A 259 20.91 3.82 -18.42
C GLU A 259 21.09 2.36 -17.98
N LYS A 260 21.48 2.18 -16.72
CA LYS A 260 21.64 0.85 -16.13
C LYS A 260 20.29 0.13 -16.03
N ALA A 261 20.35 -1.18 -16.11
CA ALA A 261 19.18 -2.01 -15.92
C ALA A 261 18.55 -1.75 -14.53
N PRO A 262 17.23 -1.61 -14.45
CA PRO A 262 16.57 -1.50 -13.15
C PRO A 262 16.68 -2.80 -12.36
N ALA A 263 16.76 -2.69 -11.04
CA ALA A 263 16.87 -3.85 -10.15
C ALA A 263 15.63 -4.76 -10.23
N LEU A 264 15.72 -5.94 -9.65
CA LEU A 264 14.61 -6.89 -9.51
C LEU A 264 13.42 -6.24 -8.78
N TYR A 265 12.28 -6.93 -8.77
CA TYR A 265 11.11 -6.44 -8.04
C TYR A 265 11.17 -6.75 -6.55
N ASP A 266 10.79 -5.76 -5.74
CA ASP A 266 10.17 -5.97 -4.44
C ASP A 266 8.64 -5.95 -4.63
N LEU A 267 7.88 -6.13 -3.56
CA LEU A 267 6.41 -6.12 -3.64
C LEU A 267 5.86 -4.78 -4.17
N THR A 268 6.38 -3.66 -3.66
CA THR A 268 5.87 -2.33 -4.05
C THR A 268 6.09 -2.05 -5.54
N THR A 269 7.28 -2.31 -6.05
CA THR A 269 7.59 -2.06 -7.47
C THR A 269 6.79 -2.99 -8.38
N LEU A 270 6.58 -4.24 -7.99
CA LEU A 270 5.71 -5.16 -8.75
C LEU A 270 4.25 -4.64 -8.76
N GLN A 271 3.73 -4.22 -7.60
CA GLN A 271 2.36 -3.67 -7.51
C GLN A 271 2.20 -2.43 -8.40
N ARG A 272 3.21 -1.57 -8.42
CA ARG A 272 3.24 -0.35 -9.25
C ARG A 272 3.18 -0.71 -10.74
N ASP A 273 4.03 -1.64 -11.17
CA ASP A 273 4.06 -2.06 -12.58
C ASP A 273 2.79 -2.84 -12.98
N ALA A 274 2.27 -3.69 -12.11
CA ALA A 274 1.01 -4.39 -12.35
C ALA A 274 -0.17 -3.40 -12.47
N ASN A 275 -0.19 -2.34 -11.66
CA ASN A 275 -1.20 -1.29 -11.78
C ASN A 275 -1.07 -0.53 -13.11
N ARG A 276 0.16 -0.15 -13.48
CA ARG A 276 0.45 0.62 -14.70
C ARG A 276 0.20 -0.18 -15.97
N LEU A 277 0.58 -1.47 -15.99
CA LEU A 277 0.60 -2.30 -17.21
C LEU A 277 -0.64 -3.16 -17.35
N LEU A 278 -1.20 -3.67 -16.24
CA LEU A 278 -2.33 -4.60 -16.22
C LEU A 278 -3.62 -3.97 -15.67
N GLY A 279 -3.51 -2.81 -15.03
CA GLY A 279 -4.66 -2.15 -14.38
C GLY A 279 -5.09 -2.81 -13.06
N TYR A 280 -4.25 -3.67 -12.48
CA TYR A 280 -4.56 -4.36 -11.23
C TYR A 280 -4.39 -3.44 -10.02
N THR A 281 -5.21 -3.64 -9.00
CA THR A 281 -4.98 -2.97 -7.72
C THR A 281 -3.78 -3.59 -7.02
N ALA A 282 -3.21 -2.86 -6.07
CA ALA A 282 -2.12 -3.37 -5.23
C ALA A 282 -2.54 -4.66 -4.51
N GLN A 283 -3.80 -4.73 -4.05
CA GLN A 283 -4.32 -5.92 -3.36
C GLN A 283 -4.47 -7.10 -4.34
N GLN A 284 -5.04 -6.87 -5.53
CA GLN A 284 -5.15 -7.92 -6.55
C GLN A 284 -3.79 -8.50 -6.93
N THR A 285 -2.78 -7.63 -7.07
CA THR A 285 -1.41 -8.06 -7.37
C THR A 285 -0.84 -8.94 -6.24
N LEU A 286 -1.05 -8.51 -4.99
CA LEU A 286 -0.61 -9.29 -3.82
C LEU A 286 -1.33 -10.65 -3.75
N ASP A 287 -2.64 -10.67 -4.01
CA ASP A 287 -3.43 -11.91 -3.99
C ASP A 287 -2.93 -12.90 -5.06
N CYS A 288 -2.66 -12.43 -6.28
CA CYS A 288 -2.09 -13.26 -7.35
C CYS A 288 -0.70 -13.78 -6.98
N LEU A 289 0.14 -12.89 -6.44
CA LEU A 289 1.50 -13.26 -6.04
C LEU A 289 1.47 -14.29 -4.87
N GLN A 290 0.56 -14.11 -3.92
CA GLN A 290 0.37 -15.05 -2.82
C GLN A 290 -0.05 -16.43 -3.34
N ALA A 291 -0.98 -16.48 -4.30
CA ALA A 291 -1.42 -17.73 -4.93
C ALA A 291 -0.28 -18.44 -5.68
N LEU A 292 0.55 -17.67 -6.40
CA LEU A 292 1.75 -18.20 -7.07
C LEU A 292 2.74 -18.79 -6.07
N TYR A 293 2.96 -18.09 -4.95
CA TYR A 293 3.84 -18.55 -3.88
C TYR A 293 3.34 -19.87 -3.27
N GLU A 294 2.05 -19.99 -3.01
CA GLU A 294 1.45 -21.22 -2.46
C GLU A 294 1.57 -22.40 -3.42
N LYS A 295 1.59 -22.12 -4.73
CA LYS A 295 1.85 -23.11 -5.79
C LYS A 295 3.34 -23.37 -5.98
N LYS A 296 4.20 -22.66 -5.25
CA LYS A 296 5.68 -22.74 -5.34
C LYS A 296 6.22 -22.28 -6.70
N LEU A 297 5.54 -21.33 -7.34
CA LEU A 297 5.94 -20.78 -8.66
C LEU A 297 6.72 -19.47 -8.53
N CYS A 298 6.72 -18.85 -7.35
CA CYS A 298 7.54 -17.66 -7.08
C CYS A 298 8.04 -17.67 -5.63
N THR A 299 8.97 -16.77 -5.33
CA THR A 299 9.53 -16.58 -3.99
C THR A 299 8.54 -15.81 -3.09
N TYR A 300 8.90 -15.62 -1.82
CA TYR A 300 8.00 -15.04 -0.82
C TYR A 300 7.51 -13.64 -1.22
N PRO A 301 6.19 -13.38 -1.18
CA PRO A 301 5.60 -12.16 -1.73
C PRO A 301 5.96 -10.85 -1.02
N ARG A 302 6.14 -10.89 0.30
CA ARG A 302 6.24 -9.66 1.10
C ARG A 302 7.69 -9.29 1.40
N THR A 303 8.40 -8.90 0.35
CA THR A 303 9.80 -8.44 0.47
C THR A 303 9.90 -6.96 0.10
N ASP A 304 10.82 -6.27 0.76
CA ASP A 304 11.22 -4.90 0.43
C ASP A 304 12.58 -4.86 -0.28
N SER A 305 13.23 -6.03 -0.46
CA SER A 305 14.51 -6.11 -1.16
C SER A 305 14.33 -6.22 -2.67
N ARG A 306 15.24 -5.59 -3.40
CA ARG A 306 15.34 -5.66 -4.86
C ARG A 306 16.62 -6.38 -5.29
N PHE A 307 17.27 -7.08 -4.36
CA PHE A 307 18.53 -7.79 -4.57
C PHE A 307 18.46 -9.21 -4.05
N LEU A 308 19.33 -10.05 -4.57
CA LEU A 308 19.56 -11.43 -4.11
C LEU A 308 20.74 -11.45 -3.16
N THR A 309 20.85 -12.50 -2.37
CA THR A 309 22.06 -12.75 -1.57
C THR A 309 23.19 -13.23 -2.48
N ASP A 310 24.42 -13.01 -2.04
CA ASP A 310 25.61 -13.32 -2.87
C ASP A 310 25.77 -14.83 -3.14
N ASP A 311 25.31 -15.68 -2.22
CA ASP A 311 25.28 -17.15 -2.37
C ASP A 311 24.38 -17.60 -3.54
N MET A 312 23.34 -16.84 -3.88
CA MET A 312 22.42 -17.15 -4.97
C MET A 312 23.00 -16.89 -6.36
N LEU A 313 24.18 -16.28 -6.47
CA LEU A 313 24.78 -15.92 -7.75
C LEU A 313 24.86 -17.11 -8.74
N SER A 314 25.19 -18.29 -8.25
CA SER A 314 25.30 -19.50 -9.08
C SER A 314 23.95 -19.96 -9.64
N SER A 315 22.84 -19.63 -8.98
CA SER A 315 21.47 -20.01 -9.38
C SER A 315 20.88 -19.04 -10.42
N VAL A 316 21.41 -17.81 -10.55
CA VAL A 316 20.83 -16.78 -11.43
C VAL A 316 20.72 -17.24 -12.89
N PRO A 317 21.71 -17.90 -13.52
CA PRO A 317 21.58 -18.33 -14.92
C PRO A 317 20.39 -19.28 -15.14
N ALA A 318 20.14 -20.21 -14.22
CA ALA A 318 19.01 -21.14 -14.32
C ALA A 318 17.67 -20.39 -14.19
N ILE A 319 17.59 -19.42 -13.29
CA ILE A 319 16.40 -18.57 -13.09
C ILE A 319 16.14 -17.73 -14.37
N VAL A 320 17.19 -17.19 -14.97
CA VAL A 320 17.11 -16.39 -16.21
C VAL A 320 16.60 -17.27 -17.37
N SER A 321 17.13 -18.50 -17.49
CA SER A 321 16.68 -19.45 -18.52
C SER A 321 15.19 -19.79 -18.34
N CYS A 322 14.76 -20.07 -17.12
CA CYS A 322 13.35 -20.32 -16.79
C CYS A 322 12.49 -19.10 -17.19
N ALA A 323 12.93 -17.90 -16.81
CA ALA A 323 12.21 -16.65 -17.11
C ALA A 323 12.08 -16.42 -18.63
N GLY A 324 13.15 -16.69 -19.39
CA GLY A 324 13.13 -16.60 -20.86
C GLY A 324 12.09 -17.55 -21.45
N GLY A 325 12.07 -18.79 -20.99
CA GLY A 325 11.08 -19.79 -21.44
C GLY A 325 9.64 -19.36 -21.18
N ILE A 326 9.35 -18.86 -19.97
CA ILE A 326 8.00 -18.40 -19.60
C ILE A 326 7.57 -17.18 -20.43
N CYS A 327 8.50 -16.27 -20.72
CA CYS A 327 8.22 -15.07 -21.53
C CYS A 327 8.19 -15.35 -23.04
N GLY A 328 8.70 -16.49 -23.50
CA GLY A 328 8.92 -16.77 -24.92
C GLY A 328 9.91 -15.75 -25.50
N ALA A 329 10.94 -15.38 -24.75
CA ALA A 329 11.87 -14.32 -25.11
C ALA A 329 13.32 -14.83 -25.10
N ASP A 330 14.11 -14.30 -26.02
CA ASP A 330 15.55 -14.60 -26.07
C ASP A 330 16.24 -14.11 -24.79
N LEU A 331 17.28 -14.83 -24.39
CA LEU A 331 18.08 -14.42 -23.23
C LEU A 331 18.90 -13.15 -23.56
N PRO A 332 19.25 -12.33 -22.56
CA PRO A 332 20.04 -11.12 -22.81
C PRO A 332 21.36 -11.45 -23.51
N ALA A 333 21.65 -10.73 -24.60
CA ALA A 333 22.91 -10.90 -25.36
C ALA A 333 24.14 -10.64 -24.47
N SER A 334 23.99 -9.70 -23.53
CA SER A 334 24.98 -9.44 -22.48
C SER A 334 24.27 -9.64 -21.14
N MET A 335 24.69 -10.67 -20.40
CA MET A 335 24.08 -11.03 -19.11
C MET A 335 25.04 -10.73 -17.97
N HIS A 336 24.55 -10.00 -16.98
CA HIS A 336 25.33 -9.53 -15.81
C HIS A 336 24.72 -10.02 -14.49
N PRO A 337 24.83 -11.33 -14.15
CA PRO A 337 24.19 -11.87 -12.94
C PRO A 337 24.61 -11.18 -11.64
N ALA A 338 25.88 -10.77 -11.53
CA ALA A 338 26.42 -10.15 -10.32
C ALA A 338 25.71 -8.83 -9.97
N GLN A 339 25.12 -8.13 -10.96
CA GLN A 339 24.48 -6.83 -10.68
C GLN A 339 23.17 -6.95 -9.88
N VAL A 340 22.58 -8.15 -9.84
CA VAL A 340 21.37 -8.39 -9.03
C VAL A 340 21.66 -8.96 -7.65
N CYS A 341 22.93 -9.28 -7.35
CA CYS A 341 23.34 -9.85 -6.06
C CYS A 341 24.00 -8.78 -5.16
N ASN A 342 23.55 -8.67 -3.93
CA ASN A 342 24.15 -7.79 -2.92
C ASN A 342 23.53 -8.13 -1.56
N SER A 343 24.17 -9.00 -0.79
CA SER A 343 23.68 -9.45 0.52
C SER A 343 23.43 -8.30 1.50
N LYS A 344 24.20 -7.21 1.39
CA LYS A 344 24.04 -6.03 2.27
C LYS A 344 22.73 -5.27 2.04
N LYS A 345 22.07 -5.51 0.90
CA LYS A 345 20.80 -4.88 0.52
C LYS A 345 19.61 -5.84 0.63
N VAL A 346 19.84 -7.01 1.22
CA VAL A 346 18.78 -7.97 1.52
C VAL A 346 18.49 -7.87 3.01
N SER A 347 17.24 -7.57 3.36
CA SER A 347 16.76 -7.52 4.74
C SER A 347 16.27 -8.91 5.17
N ASP A 348 14.99 -9.09 5.34
CA ASP A 348 14.38 -10.34 5.78
C ASP A 348 14.27 -11.36 4.65
N HIS A 349 14.05 -10.89 3.42
CA HIS A 349 13.86 -11.73 2.22
C HIS A 349 14.50 -11.08 1.01
N HIS A 350 15.04 -11.90 0.11
CA HIS A 350 15.56 -11.42 -1.16
C HIS A 350 14.44 -10.97 -2.12
N ALA A 351 14.81 -10.40 -3.26
CA ALA A 351 13.90 -9.91 -4.29
C ALA A 351 12.94 -11.00 -4.79
N LEU A 352 11.83 -10.57 -5.38
CA LEU A 352 10.84 -11.45 -6.00
C LEU A 352 11.41 -12.12 -7.26
N LEU A 353 11.26 -13.44 -7.33
CA LEU A 353 11.72 -14.26 -8.46
C LEU A 353 10.69 -15.33 -8.82
N PRO A 354 10.63 -15.77 -10.10
CA PRO A 354 10.03 -17.06 -10.38
C PRO A 354 10.95 -18.16 -9.81
N THR A 355 10.38 -19.27 -9.38
CA THR A 355 11.16 -20.46 -9.03
C THR A 355 11.46 -21.24 -10.32
N ILE A 356 12.44 -22.13 -10.29
CA ILE A 356 12.75 -23.01 -11.44
C ILE A 356 11.53 -23.88 -11.80
N ARG A 357 10.72 -24.28 -10.80
CA ARG A 357 9.48 -25.04 -11.01
C ARG A 357 8.45 -24.31 -11.88
N ALA A 358 8.52 -22.97 -11.92
CA ALA A 358 7.59 -22.20 -12.76
C ALA A 358 7.76 -22.53 -14.26
N GLY A 359 8.97 -22.94 -14.66
CA GLY A 359 9.24 -23.35 -16.06
C GLY A 359 8.58 -24.68 -16.44
N GLU A 360 8.19 -25.49 -15.45
CA GLU A 360 7.51 -26.77 -15.66
C GLU A 360 5.98 -26.65 -15.54
N ALA A 361 5.49 -25.47 -15.12
CA ALA A 361 4.07 -25.26 -14.86
C ALA A 361 3.27 -25.10 -16.16
N ASP A 362 2.07 -25.65 -16.19
CA ASP A 362 1.11 -25.39 -17.25
C ASP A 362 0.55 -23.96 -17.06
N LEU A 363 1.10 -23.03 -17.81
CA LEU A 363 0.73 -21.60 -17.71
C LEU A 363 -0.73 -21.35 -18.13
N ASP A 364 -1.26 -22.17 -19.04
CA ASP A 364 -2.65 -22.02 -19.50
C ASP A 364 -3.66 -22.50 -18.46
N ALA A 365 -3.23 -23.36 -17.54
CA ALA A 365 -4.06 -23.80 -16.40
C ALA A 365 -4.10 -22.74 -15.28
N LEU A 366 -3.20 -21.74 -15.29
CA LEU A 366 -3.21 -20.69 -14.28
C LEU A 366 -4.31 -19.65 -14.56
N PRO A 367 -4.99 -19.14 -13.52
CA PRO A 367 -5.85 -17.96 -13.68
C PRO A 367 -5.08 -16.82 -14.37
N ILE A 368 -5.77 -16.08 -15.22
CA ILE A 368 -5.16 -15.01 -16.04
C ILE A 368 -4.32 -14.04 -15.17
N GLY A 369 -4.85 -13.63 -14.01
CA GLY A 369 -4.15 -12.69 -13.11
C GLY A 369 -2.81 -13.24 -12.63
N GLU A 370 -2.78 -14.50 -12.22
CA GLU A 370 -1.57 -15.17 -11.76
C GLU A 370 -0.55 -15.29 -12.89
N ARG A 371 -1.02 -15.72 -14.08
CA ARG A 371 -0.16 -15.87 -15.25
C ARG A 371 0.50 -14.55 -15.66
N GLU A 372 -0.27 -13.45 -15.69
CA GLU A 372 0.26 -12.14 -16.08
C GLU A 372 1.23 -11.58 -15.03
N VAL A 373 0.97 -11.80 -13.74
CA VAL A 373 1.90 -11.40 -12.66
C VAL A 373 3.20 -12.22 -12.76
N LEU A 374 3.11 -13.52 -13.03
CA LEU A 374 4.30 -14.37 -13.22
C LEU A 374 5.13 -13.89 -14.40
N LYS A 375 4.48 -13.55 -15.53
CA LYS A 375 5.18 -12.99 -16.70
C LYS A 375 5.88 -11.67 -16.39
N LEU A 376 5.25 -10.80 -15.55
CA LEU A 376 5.90 -9.56 -15.11
C LEU A 376 7.17 -9.87 -14.30
N LEU A 377 7.12 -10.85 -13.38
CA LEU A 377 8.28 -11.28 -12.61
C LEU A 377 9.40 -11.77 -13.55
N CYS A 378 9.06 -12.65 -14.47
CA CYS A 378 10.02 -13.24 -15.42
C CYS A 378 10.66 -12.16 -16.29
N ARG A 379 9.84 -11.26 -16.85
CA ARG A 379 10.34 -10.16 -17.67
C ARG A 379 11.30 -9.27 -16.87
N GLN A 380 11.00 -8.99 -15.60
CA GLN A 380 11.90 -8.18 -14.77
C GLN A 380 13.23 -8.87 -14.50
N VAL A 381 13.25 -10.19 -14.38
CA VAL A 381 14.51 -10.95 -14.26
C VAL A 381 15.38 -10.73 -15.51
N LEU A 382 14.81 -10.88 -16.71
CA LEU A 382 15.52 -10.66 -17.97
C LEU A 382 16.06 -9.23 -18.06
N ILE A 383 15.22 -8.26 -17.69
CA ILE A 383 15.59 -6.83 -17.65
C ILE A 383 16.74 -6.62 -16.67
N ALA A 384 16.62 -7.12 -15.44
CA ALA A 384 17.54 -6.81 -14.35
C ALA A 384 18.95 -7.38 -14.55
N VAL A 385 19.08 -8.46 -15.33
CA VAL A 385 20.41 -9.02 -15.65
C VAL A 385 20.94 -8.51 -17.01
N GLY A 386 20.15 -7.72 -17.74
CA GLY A 386 20.51 -7.23 -19.07
C GLY A 386 21.59 -6.14 -19.05
N GLY A 387 22.18 -5.91 -20.22
CA GLY A 387 23.15 -4.83 -20.44
C GLY A 387 22.52 -3.44 -20.39
N GLU A 388 23.34 -2.43 -20.34
CA GLU A 388 22.89 -1.03 -20.31
C GLU A 388 22.16 -0.63 -21.60
N TYR A 389 21.14 0.21 -21.48
CA TYR A 389 20.54 0.90 -22.61
C TYR A 389 21.40 2.11 -22.92
N VAL A 390 21.84 2.22 -24.18
CA VAL A 390 22.69 3.32 -24.63
C VAL A 390 21.99 4.09 -25.73
N CYS A 391 21.88 5.41 -25.59
CA CYS A 391 21.31 6.28 -26.62
C CYS A 391 22.09 7.58 -26.71
N ALA A 392 22.00 8.24 -27.87
CA ALA A 392 22.51 9.59 -28.07
C ALA A 392 21.32 10.55 -28.17
N ASP A 393 21.21 11.48 -27.23
CA ASP A 393 20.27 12.60 -27.30
C ASP A 393 20.96 13.72 -28.10
N THR A 394 20.30 14.18 -29.17
CA THR A 394 20.78 15.29 -30.01
C THR A 394 19.83 16.48 -29.84
N ILE A 395 20.39 17.64 -29.54
CA ILE A 395 19.65 18.91 -29.46
C ILE A 395 20.28 19.86 -30.46
N ALA A 396 19.51 20.32 -31.45
CA ALA A 396 19.91 21.31 -32.41
C ALA A 396 19.20 22.63 -32.11
N GLU A 397 19.95 23.69 -31.90
CA GLU A 397 19.43 25.05 -31.82
C GLU A 397 19.50 25.64 -33.26
N ILE A 398 18.39 26.20 -33.71
CA ILE A 398 18.20 26.66 -35.07
C ILE A 398 17.72 28.11 -34.99
N THR A 399 18.40 29.01 -35.68
CA THR A 399 17.97 30.41 -35.75
C THR A 399 17.32 30.66 -37.11
N CYS A 400 16.16 31.30 -37.08
CA CYS A 400 15.44 31.72 -38.28
C CYS A 400 14.73 33.05 -37.99
N GLY A 401 14.87 34.03 -38.88
CA GLY A 401 14.24 35.34 -38.70
C GLY A 401 14.63 36.06 -37.40
N GLY A 402 15.80 35.73 -36.83
CA GLY A 402 16.25 36.29 -35.56
C GLY A 402 15.73 35.59 -34.30
N TYR A 403 14.90 34.53 -34.45
CA TYR A 403 14.33 33.76 -33.33
C TYR A 403 15.00 32.39 -33.23
N ALA A 404 15.09 31.89 -32.00
CA ALA A 404 15.66 30.56 -31.71
C ALA A 404 14.59 29.47 -31.63
N PHE A 405 14.89 28.34 -32.23
CA PHE A 405 14.04 27.12 -32.24
C PHE A 405 14.90 25.94 -31.83
N THR A 406 14.28 24.94 -31.21
CA THR A 406 14.97 23.72 -30.75
C THR A 406 14.39 22.50 -31.43
N ALA A 407 15.23 21.69 -32.07
CA ALA A 407 14.90 20.34 -32.52
C ALA A 407 15.57 19.31 -31.60
N LYS A 408 14.86 18.25 -31.29
CA LYS A 408 15.36 17.18 -30.40
C LYS A 408 15.27 15.84 -31.13
N GLY A 409 16.37 15.11 -31.11
CA GLY A 409 16.44 13.76 -31.61
C GLY A 409 16.95 12.78 -30.57
N LYS A 410 16.68 11.52 -30.78
CA LYS A 410 17.21 10.43 -29.97
C LYS A 410 17.57 9.28 -30.89
N THR A 411 18.82 8.85 -30.83
CA THR A 411 19.32 7.69 -31.58
C THR A 411 19.61 6.57 -30.59
N VAL A 412 19.01 5.41 -30.79
CA VAL A 412 19.28 4.23 -29.96
C VAL A 412 20.56 3.57 -30.49
N LEU A 413 21.60 3.53 -29.63
CA LEU A 413 22.90 2.90 -29.97
C LEU A 413 22.92 1.43 -29.54
N ASP A 414 22.36 1.13 -28.36
CA ASP A 414 22.18 -0.24 -27.87
C ASP A 414 20.85 -0.29 -27.09
N ALA A 415 19.96 -1.15 -27.51
CA ALA A 415 18.66 -1.35 -26.85
C ALA A 415 18.79 -1.90 -25.43
N GLY A 416 19.83 -2.66 -25.16
CA GLY A 416 20.11 -3.24 -23.84
C GLY A 416 18.87 -3.85 -23.20
N TRP A 417 18.71 -3.61 -21.92
CA TRP A 417 17.55 -4.10 -21.16
C TRP A 417 16.19 -3.61 -21.68
N LYS A 418 16.16 -2.47 -22.39
CA LYS A 418 14.88 -1.92 -22.90
C LYS A 418 14.26 -2.77 -24.03
N ALA A 419 15.04 -3.68 -24.65
CA ALA A 419 14.53 -4.62 -25.63
C ALA A 419 13.33 -5.44 -25.09
N TYR A 420 13.32 -5.72 -23.78
CA TYR A 420 12.24 -6.46 -23.10
C TYR A 420 10.97 -5.64 -22.85
N LEU A 421 11.02 -4.33 -23.10
CA LEU A 421 9.86 -3.43 -22.97
C LEU A 421 9.20 -3.12 -24.33
N GLY A 422 9.70 -3.74 -25.40
CA GLY A 422 9.31 -3.47 -26.77
C GLY A 422 10.37 -2.61 -27.47
N LYS A 423 10.13 -2.23 -28.71
CA LYS A 423 11.11 -1.45 -29.49
C LYS A 423 11.29 -0.06 -28.86
N PRO A 424 12.50 0.29 -28.40
CA PRO A 424 12.74 1.63 -27.86
C PRO A 424 12.47 2.72 -28.90
N GLU A 425 12.04 3.88 -28.44
CA GLU A 425 11.74 5.01 -29.31
C GLU A 425 13.04 5.54 -29.92
N ASP A 426 13.12 5.49 -31.24
CA ASP A 426 14.26 5.93 -32.03
C ASP A 426 13.76 7.00 -33.01
N ARG A 427 14.22 8.25 -32.81
CA ARG A 427 13.83 9.42 -33.61
C ARG A 427 15.09 10.25 -33.89
N PRO A 428 15.99 9.75 -34.73
CA PRO A 428 17.22 10.50 -35.03
C PRO A 428 16.89 11.81 -35.76
N LEU A 429 17.69 12.82 -35.51
CA LEU A 429 17.76 13.97 -36.40
C LEU A 429 18.65 13.62 -37.60
N PRO A 430 18.42 14.22 -38.76
CA PRO A 430 19.36 14.04 -39.89
C PRO A 430 20.77 14.55 -39.52
N ASP A 431 21.74 14.25 -40.31
CA ASP A 431 23.14 14.67 -40.08
C ASP A 431 23.27 16.19 -40.26
N LEU A 432 22.99 16.90 -39.15
CA LEU A 432 23.13 18.37 -39.08
C LEU A 432 24.54 18.74 -38.66
N VAL A 433 25.01 19.86 -39.17
CA VAL A 433 26.31 20.46 -38.81
C VAL A 433 26.07 21.92 -38.46
N GLU A 434 26.78 22.43 -37.44
CA GLU A 434 26.72 23.86 -37.07
C GLU A 434 27.14 24.72 -38.28
N GLY A 435 26.39 25.80 -38.49
CA GLY A 435 26.58 26.70 -39.63
C GLY A 435 25.80 26.29 -40.87
N THR A 436 25.19 25.08 -40.90
CA THR A 436 24.42 24.63 -42.06
C THR A 436 23.18 25.50 -42.25
N SER A 437 23.02 26.00 -43.49
CA SER A 437 21.80 26.71 -43.89
C SER A 437 20.75 25.70 -44.34
N LEU A 438 19.58 25.74 -43.71
CA LEU A 438 18.42 24.90 -44.00
C LEU A 438 17.43 25.67 -44.88
N PRO A 439 16.74 25.00 -45.79
CA PRO A 439 15.76 25.69 -46.67
C PRO A 439 14.65 26.34 -45.85
N ALA A 440 14.01 27.34 -46.40
CA ALA A 440 12.90 28.05 -45.73
C ALA A 440 11.84 27.03 -45.24
N PRO A 441 11.58 27.00 -43.94
CA PRO A 441 10.63 26.01 -43.37
C PRO A 441 9.18 26.39 -43.59
N THR A 442 8.32 25.42 -43.55
CA THR A 442 6.89 25.63 -43.31
C THR A 442 6.64 25.55 -41.80
N GLY A 443 5.40 25.71 -41.37
CA GLY A 443 5.09 25.56 -39.96
C GLY A 443 3.77 26.19 -39.52
N GLU A 444 3.60 26.28 -38.24
CA GLU A 444 2.35 26.82 -37.65
C GLU A 444 2.57 27.31 -36.22
N VAL A 445 1.64 28.15 -35.77
CA VAL A 445 1.60 28.56 -34.36
C VAL A 445 0.50 27.74 -33.68
N THR A 446 0.87 27.08 -32.58
CA THR A 446 -0.05 26.22 -31.82
C THR A 446 -0.31 26.80 -30.42
N GLU A 447 -1.58 26.71 -29.96
CA GLU A 447 -1.95 27.06 -28.60
C GLU A 447 -1.86 25.83 -27.69
N GLY A 448 -1.18 25.97 -26.58
CA GLY A 448 -1.12 24.98 -25.51
C GLY A 448 -1.68 25.54 -24.21
N LYS A 449 -1.97 24.65 -23.28
CA LYS A 449 -2.40 25.02 -21.92
C LYS A 449 -1.60 24.18 -20.93
N THR A 450 -1.18 24.80 -19.84
CA THR A 450 -0.59 24.05 -18.72
C THR A 450 -1.65 23.12 -18.14
N LYS A 451 -1.21 22.00 -17.56
CA LYS A 451 -2.09 20.97 -17.01
C LYS A 451 -1.86 20.83 -15.50
N PRO A 452 -2.92 20.56 -14.73
CA PRO A 452 -2.73 20.27 -13.31
C PRO A 452 -1.92 18.97 -13.12
N PRO A 453 -1.38 18.77 -11.91
CA PRO A 453 -0.81 17.44 -11.61
C PRO A 453 -1.87 16.37 -11.76
N ALA A 454 -1.47 15.16 -12.11
CA ALA A 454 -2.42 14.05 -12.25
C ALA A 454 -2.91 13.57 -10.87
N ALA A 455 -4.17 13.16 -10.78
CA ALA A 455 -4.68 12.47 -9.60
C ALA A 455 -3.89 11.17 -9.41
N TYR A 456 -3.75 10.74 -8.16
CA TYR A 456 -3.02 9.50 -7.87
C TYR A 456 -3.72 8.29 -8.50
N SER A 457 -2.95 7.43 -9.17
CA SER A 457 -3.28 6.03 -9.39
C SER A 457 -2.70 5.22 -8.22
N GLU A 458 -2.99 3.92 -8.15
CA GLU A 458 -2.33 3.11 -7.12
C GLU A 458 -0.81 3.07 -7.30
N ASP A 459 -0.31 2.99 -8.56
CA ASP A 459 1.12 3.11 -8.86
C ASP A 459 1.71 4.37 -8.21
N THR A 460 1.15 5.53 -8.54
CA THR A 460 1.74 6.80 -8.09
C THR A 460 1.52 7.06 -6.60
N LEU A 461 0.42 6.54 -6.02
CA LEU A 461 0.20 6.62 -4.57
C LEU A 461 1.18 5.72 -3.81
N LEU A 462 1.39 4.48 -4.27
CA LEU A 462 2.38 3.58 -3.65
C LEU A 462 3.78 4.22 -3.65
N HIS A 463 4.15 4.85 -4.77
CA HIS A 463 5.43 5.59 -4.85
C HIS A 463 5.46 6.77 -3.86
N ALA A 464 4.36 7.53 -3.78
CA ALA A 464 4.27 8.65 -2.83
C ALA A 464 4.34 8.16 -1.38
N MET A 465 3.70 7.05 -1.05
CA MET A 465 3.78 6.42 0.29
C MET A 465 5.22 5.98 0.60
N GLU A 466 5.89 5.36 -0.36
CA GLU A 466 7.26 4.85 -0.22
C GLU A 466 8.28 5.98 0.02
N THR A 467 8.09 7.13 -0.65
CA THR A 467 9.02 8.25 -0.59
C THR A 467 8.61 9.34 0.41
N ALA A 468 7.44 9.18 1.04
CA ALA A 468 6.89 10.17 1.98
C ALA A 468 7.86 10.46 3.14
N GLY A 469 8.11 11.72 3.40
CA GLY A 469 9.00 12.17 4.48
C GLY A 469 10.49 12.02 4.19
N GLY A 470 10.86 11.50 3.03
CA GLY A 470 12.27 11.21 2.73
C GLY A 470 13.19 12.43 2.70
N LYS A 471 12.65 13.61 2.45
CA LYS A 471 13.43 14.86 2.45
C LYS A 471 13.64 15.46 3.84
N ASP A 472 12.74 15.09 4.77
CA ASP A 472 12.70 15.69 6.11
C ASP A 472 13.21 14.73 7.18
N MET A 473 13.63 13.53 6.79
CA MET A 473 14.18 12.53 7.70
C MET A 473 15.67 12.71 7.90
N PRO A 474 16.19 12.44 9.12
CA PRO A 474 17.64 12.34 9.31
C PRO A 474 18.26 11.30 8.38
N GLU A 475 19.52 11.49 8.00
CA GLU A 475 20.22 10.60 7.07
C GLU A 475 20.34 9.16 7.59
N ASP A 476 20.39 8.98 8.90
CA ASP A 476 20.50 7.70 9.57
C ASP A 476 19.13 7.02 9.83
N ALA A 477 18.01 7.70 9.55
CA ALA A 477 16.69 7.10 9.71
C ALA A 477 16.46 6.04 8.62
N GLU A 478 15.94 4.90 9.01
CA GLU A 478 15.52 3.87 8.07
C GLU A 478 14.33 4.37 7.24
N ARG A 479 14.59 4.77 6.01
CA ARG A 479 13.61 5.45 5.16
C ARG A 479 12.69 4.45 4.47
N LYS A 480 11.62 4.09 5.17
CA LYS A 480 10.61 3.16 4.62
C LYS A 480 9.30 3.86 4.20
N GLY A 481 9.24 5.19 4.32
CA GLY A 481 8.04 5.96 3.96
C GLY A 481 6.87 5.70 4.92
N ILE A 482 5.65 5.74 4.38
CA ILE A 482 4.42 5.45 5.11
C ILE A 482 4.02 3.99 4.86
N GLY A 483 3.93 3.21 5.92
CA GLY A 483 3.59 1.78 5.85
C GLY A 483 4.70 0.94 5.23
N THR A 484 4.62 -0.36 5.41
CA THR A 484 5.55 -1.32 4.82
C THR A 484 4.98 -1.85 3.49
N PRO A 485 5.79 -2.45 2.62
CA PRO A 485 5.27 -3.09 1.41
C PRO A 485 4.09 -4.03 1.69
N ALA A 486 4.17 -4.80 2.77
CA ALA A 486 3.13 -5.75 3.17
C ALA A 486 1.80 -5.08 3.54
N THR A 487 1.82 -3.83 4.01
CA THR A 487 0.62 -3.16 4.57
C THR A 487 0.01 -2.09 3.66
N ARG A 488 0.77 -1.52 2.72
CA ARG A 488 0.30 -0.40 1.87
C ARG A 488 -0.99 -0.74 1.11
N ALA A 489 -1.05 -1.91 0.47
CA ALA A 489 -2.24 -2.35 -0.27
C ALA A 489 -3.49 -2.38 0.64
N ALA A 490 -3.37 -2.98 1.82
CA ALA A 490 -4.47 -3.06 2.79
C ALA A 490 -4.92 -1.68 3.27
N MET A 491 -4.00 -0.71 3.38
CA MET A 491 -4.37 0.67 3.77
C MET A 491 -5.18 1.35 2.66
N ILE A 492 -4.83 1.16 1.39
CA ILE A 492 -5.60 1.68 0.26
C ILE A 492 -7.00 1.06 0.25
N GLU A 493 -7.09 -0.28 0.39
CA GLU A 493 -8.39 -0.97 0.46
C GLU A 493 -9.24 -0.48 1.64
N LYS A 494 -8.63 -0.25 2.80
CA LYS A 494 -9.31 0.26 3.99
C LYS A 494 -9.93 1.65 3.75
N LEU A 495 -9.23 2.52 3.01
CA LEU A 495 -9.73 3.85 2.64
C LEU A 495 -10.91 3.76 1.66
N VAL A 496 -10.81 2.85 0.68
CA VAL A 496 -11.88 2.64 -0.32
C VAL A 496 -13.11 1.99 0.34
N ALA A 497 -12.91 0.90 1.08
CA ALA A 497 -14.00 0.19 1.77
C ALA A 497 -14.67 1.05 2.84
N GLY A 498 -13.90 1.95 3.48
CA GLY A 498 -14.41 2.90 4.47
C GLY A 498 -15.19 4.08 3.87
N GLY A 499 -15.21 4.21 2.54
CA GLY A 499 -15.92 5.29 1.87
C GLY A 499 -15.25 6.66 2.03
N PHE A 500 -13.92 6.69 2.13
CA PHE A 500 -13.13 7.92 2.18
C PHE A 500 -12.49 8.26 0.83
N VAL A 501 -12.28 7.24 0.01
CA VAL A 501 -11.67 7.34 -1.32
C VAL A 501 -12.48 6.47 -2.28
N GLU A 502 -12.62 6.91 -3.53
CA GLU A 502 -13.23 6.10 -4.59
C GLU A 502 -12.23 5.88 -5.72
N ARG A 503 -12.38 4.73 -6.39
CA ARG A 503 -11.64 4.40 -7.63
C ARG A 503 -12.43 4.93 -8.82
N LYS A 504 -11.95 5.98 -9.47
CA LYS A 504 -12.62 6.62 -10.61
C LYS A 504 -11.93 6.22 -11.92
N LYS A 505 -12.66 5.52 -12.76
CA LYS A 505 -12.12 5.06 -14.06
C LYS A 505 -11.96 6.27 -15.00
N GLY A 506 -10.72 6.51 -15.42
CA GLY A 506 -10.37 7.51 -16.41
C GLY A 506 -10.12 6.86 -17.79
N ARG A 507 -9.71 7.68 -18.77
CA ARG A 507 -9.39 7.18 -20.12
C ARG A 507 -8.14 6.30 -20.14
N LYS A 508 -7.14 6.63 -19.34
CA LYS A 508 -5.82 5.95 -19.36
C LYS A 508 -5.57 5.08 -18.11
N ALA A 509 -6.16 5.44 -16.99
CA ALA A 509 -5.90 4.76 -15.72
C ALA A 509 -7.06 4.97 -14.75
N VAL A 510 -7.09 4.14 -13.71
CA VAL A 510 -8.00 4.31 -12.57
C VAL A 510 -7.34 5.26 -11.58
N SER A 511 -8.04 6.33 -11.22
CA SER A 511 -7.56 7.33 -10.26
C SER A 511 -8.21 7.11 -8.89
N LEU A 512 -7.45 7.41 -7.84
CA LEU A 512 -7.92 7.44 -6.45
C LEU A 512 -8.33 8.89 -6.16
N VAL A 513 -9.61 9.11 -5.87
CA VAL A 513 -10.17 10.45 -5.67
C VAL A 513 -10.83 10.49 -4.29
N PRO A 514 -10.60 11.53 -3.48
CA PRO A 514 -11.26 11.58 -2.18
C PRO A 514 -12.75 11.88 -2.35
N VAL A 515 -13.59 11.22 -1.56
CA VAL A 515 -14.99 11.60 -1.45
C VAL A 515 -15.14 12.65 -0.33
N GLN A 516 -16.31 13.29 -0.22
CA GLN A 516 -16.52 14.33 0.80
C GLN A 516 -16.12 13.88 2.21
N ALA A 517 -16.45 12.64 2.59
CA ALA A 517 -16.07 12.11 3.91
C ALA A 517 -14.56 12.05 4.11
N GLY A 518 -13.80 11.77 3.06
CA GLY A 518 -12.34 11.76 3.10
C GLY A 518 -11.77 13.16 3.29
N VAL A 519 -12.30 14.13 2.53
CA VAL A 519 -11.91 15.54 2.65
C VAL A 519 -12.22 16.03 4.08
N SER A 520 -13.43 15.76 4.55
CA SER A 520 -13.87 16.14 5.91
C SER A 520 -12.98 15.54 6.99
N LEU A 521 -12.61 14.26 6.86
CA LEU A 521 -11.72 13.61 7.83
C LEU A 521 -10.36 14.32 7.91
N VAL A 522 -9.75 14.61 6.77
CA VAL A 522 -8.45 15.32 6.75
C VAL A 522 -8.61 16.73 7.35
N THR A 523 -9.74 17.42 7.06
CA THR A 523 -9.99 18.77 7.60
C THR A 523 -10.03 18.80 9.12
N ILE A 524 -10.58 17.76 9.76
CA ILE A 524 -10.69 17.74 11.24
C ILE A 524 -9.47 17.17 11.95
N LEU A 525 -8.60 16.42 11.24
CA LEU A 525 -7.43 15.80 11.87
C LEU A 525 -6.35 16.85 12.15
N PRO A 526 -5.73 16.82 13.35
CA PRO A 526 -4.52 17.61 13.60
C PRO A 526 -3.41 17.26 12.60
N GLU A 527 -2.61 18.25 12.24
CA GLU A 527 -1.53 18.11 11.24
C GLU A 527 -0.59 16.95 11.57
N GLN A 528 -0.29 16.74 12.84
CA GLN A 528 0.57 15.66 13.31
C GLN A 528 0.08 14.27 12.82
N LEU A 529 -1.23 14.03 12.85
CA LEU A 529 -1.84 12.76 12.39
C LEU A 529 -1.95 12.67 10.86
N GLN A 530 -1.75 13.78 10.15
CA GLN A 530 -1.76 13.83 8.69
C GLN A 530 -0.34 13.71 8.10
N SER A 531 0.68 13.85 8.94
CA SER A 531 2.07 13.96 8.51
C SER A 531 2.77 12.59 8.44
N PRO A 532 3.54 12.31 7.39
CA PRO A 532 4.40 11.14 7.36
C PRO A 532 5.57 11.23 8.38
N LEU A 533 5.90 12.43 8.85
CA LEU A 533 7.00 12.65 9.79
C LEU A 533 6.80 11.89 11.10
N LEU A 534 5.56 11.76 11.57
CA LEU A 534 5.26 10.97 12.78
C LEU A 534 5.76 9.53 12.63
N THR A 535 5.55 8.93 11.46
CA THR A 535 6.06 7.57 11.19
C THR A 535 7.59 7.54 11.20
N ALA A 536 8.21 8.52 10.57
CA ALA A 536 9.68 8.62 10.52
C ALA A 536 10.30 8.77 11.91
N GLU A 537 9.73 9.64 12.73
CA GLU A 537 10.19 9.86 14.11
C GLU A 537 10.09 8.59 14.95
N TRP A 538 8.97 7.86 14.80
CA TRP A 538 8.79 6.61 15.53
C TRP A 538 9.81 5.56 15.08
N GLU A 539 10.01 5.37 13.76
CA GLU A 539 10.97 4.37 13.26
C GLU A 539 12.40 4.70 13.73
N HIS A 540 12.75 5.99 13.75
CA HIS A 540 14.04 6.42 14.30
C HIS A 540 14.16 6.05 15.80
N LYS A 541 13.13 6.32 16.59
CA LYS A 541 13.11 5.99 18.04
C LYS A 541 13.13 4.48 18.28
N LEU A 542 12.40 3.71 17.46
CA LEU A 542 12.39 2.25 17.55
C LEU A 542 13.79 1.67 17.23
N GLY A 543 14.48 2.22 16.23
CA GLY A 543 15.88 1.86 15.95
C GLY A 543 16.79 2.18 17.14
N ARG A 544 16.56 3.28 17.85
CA ARG A 544 17.32 3.62 19.08
C ARG A 544 17.04 2.61 20.21
N ILE A 545 15.81 2.09 20.32
CA ILE A 545 15.47 1.05 21.30
C ILE A 545 16.29 -0.23 20.97
N GLU A 546 16.33 -0.63 19.70
CA GLU A 546 17.13 -1.80 19.28
C GLU A 546 18.60 -1.68 19.62
N ARG A 547 19.15 -0.48 19.51
CA ARG A 547 20.57 -0.23 19.86
C ARG A 547 20.78 -0.03 21.37
N GLY A 548 19.69 0.03 22.17
CA GLY A 548 19.78 0.26 23.61
C GLY A 548 20.03 1.71 23.99
N GLU A 549 19.78 2.66 23.08
CA GLU A 549 19.99 4.10 23.26
C GLU A 549 18.74 4.82 23.82
N LEU A 550 17.59 4.13 23.81
CA LEU A 550 16.33 4.67 24.30
C LEU A 550 15.57 3.54 25.00
N SER A 551 15.00 3.80 26.16
CA SER A 551 14.22 2.77 26.85
C SER A 551 12.81 2.65 26.25
N PRO A 552 12.23 1.43 26.23
CA PRO A 552 10.83 1.22 25.86
C PRO A 552 9.84 2.10 26.62
N GLU A 553 10.06 2.28 27.91
CA GLU A 553 9.20 3.07 28.80
C GLU A 553 9.20 4.56 28.42
N ALA A 554 10.38 5.11 28.08
CA ALA A 554 10.49 6.51 27.68
C ALA A 554 9.69 6.75 26.37
N PHE A 555 9.83 5.86 25.40
CA PHE A 555 9.07 5.94 24.14
C PHE A 555 7.56 5.85 24.39
N LEU A 556 7.10 4.86 25.16
CA LEU A 556 5.66 4.66 25.42
C LEU A 556 5.07 5.80 26.27
N THR A 557 5.87 6.39 27.16
CA THR A 557 5.45 7.57 27.94
C THR A 557 5.16 8.75 27.02
N GLU A 558 6.05 9.00 26.06
CA GLU A 558 5.87 10.06 25.06
C GLU A 558 4.60 9.84 24.21
N ILE A 559 4.37 8.59 23.75
CA ILE A 559 3.16 8.26 22.98
C ILE A 559 1.90 8.45 23.83
N THR A 560 1.95 8.03 25.09
CA THR A 560 0.84 8.18 26.03
C THR A 560 0.51 9.66 26.23
N GLN A 561 1.54 10.48 26.44
CA GLN A 561 1.40 11.94 26.59
C GLN A 561 0.77 12.56 25.34
N MET A 562 1.25 12.17 24.14
CA MET A 562 0.69 12.63 22.87
C MET A 562 -0.81 12.31 22.77
N VAL A 563 -1.21 11.09 23.14
CA VAL A 563 -2.62 10.66 23.12
C VAL A 563 -3.44 11.42 24.15
N GLN A 564 -2.90 11.65 25.37
CA GLN A 564 -3.55 12.43 26.43
C GLN A 564 -3.80 13.87 25.97
N THR A 565 -2.78 14.50 25.37
CA THR A 565 -2.87 15.86 24.82
C THR A 565 -3.94 15.91 23.71
N LEU A 566 -3.92 14.94 22.79
CA LEU A 566 -4.92 14.86 21.72
C LEU A 566 -6.34 14.82 22.29
N VAL A 567 -6.59 13.98 23.28
CA VAL A 567 -7.94 13.81 23.86
C VAL A 567 -8.39 15.05 24.64
N SER A 568 -7.49 15.64 25.44
CA SER A 568 -7.83 16.76 26.34
C SER A 568 -7.95 18.10 25.60
N GLU A 569 -7.09 18.33 24.62
CA GLU A 569 -6.99 19.64 23.95
C GLU A 569 -7.80 19.75 22.66
N TYR A 570 -8.15 18.64 22.04
CA TYR A 570 -8.85 18.69 20.75
C TYR A 570 -10.25 19.31 20.91
N GLN A 571 -10.49 20.38 20.14
CA GLN A 571 -11.78 21.03 20.05
C GLN A 571 -12.42 20.73 18.68
N PRO A 572 -13.71 20.35 18.66
CA PRO A 572 -14.39 20.12 17.39
C PRO A 572 -14.36 21.36 16.49
N VAL A 573 -14.17 21.12 15.21
CA VAL A 573 -14.18 22.19 14.19
C VAL A 573 -15.58 22.80 14.14
N PRO A 574 -15.73 24.12 14.24
CA PRO A 574 -17.04 24.76 14.14
C PRO A 574 -17.73 24.41 12.81
N GLY A 575 -19.03 24.17 12.84
CA GLY A 575 -19.80 23.80 11.66
C GLY A 575 -19.59 22.35 11.21
N ALA A 576 -19.12 21.49 12.09
CA ALA A 576 -18.79 20.11 11.77
C ALA A 576 -19.97 19.27 11.25
N GLU A 577 -21.23 19.66 11.56
CA GLU A 577 -22.41 18.98 11.03
C GLU A 577 -22.50 19.05 9.51
N VAL A 578 -21.91 20.06 8.89
CA VAL A 578 -21.80 20.20 7.43
C VAL A 578 -20.72 19.29 6.86
N LEU A 579 -19.67 19.02 7.67
CA LEU A 579 -18.53 18.21 7.23
C LEU A 579 -18.89 16.75 7.03
N PHE A 580 -19.79 16.23 7.85
CA PHE A 580 -20.23 14.83 7.76
C PHE A 580 -21.76 14.77 7.66
N PRO A 581 -22.35 15.27 6.56
CA PRO A 581 -23.79 15.14 6.40
C PRO A 581 -24.15 13.66 6.52
N SER A 582 -25.16 13.35 7.30
CA SER A 582 -25.64 11.96 7.35
C SER A 582 -25.98 11.61 5.90
N GLY A 583 -25.34 10.62 5.34
CA GLY A 583 -25.67 10.14 3.98
C GLY A 583 -27.03 9.46 3.95
N ARG A 584 -27.74 9.53 5.06
CA ARG A 584 -29.10 9.02 5.19
C ARG A 584 -30.07 10.09 4.72
N GLU A 585 -30.94 9.68 3.87
CA GLU A 585 -31.97 10.58 3.38
C GLU A 585 -32.89 10.98 4.53
N VAL A 586 -33.09 12.29 4.71
CA VAL A 586 -34.03 12.83 5.69
C VAL A 586 -35.42 12.56 5.15
N VAL A 587 -36.21 11.82 5.89
CA VAL A 587 -37.59 11.47 5.50
C VAL A 587 -38.65 12.32 6.20
N GLY A 588 -38.23 13.15 7.14
CA GLY A 588 -39.16 14.05 7.87
C GLY A 588 -38.58 14.48 9.21
N ASN A 589 -39.37 15.24 9.95
CA ASN A 589 -38.96 15.73 11.27
C ASN A 589 -39.45 14.80 12.39
N CYS A 590 -38.63 14.67 13.42
CA CYS A 590 -38.97 13.83 14.56
C CYS A 590 -40.15 14.37 15.34
N PRO A 591 -41.21 13.55 15.55
CA PRO A 591 -42.39 14.03 16.30
C PRO A 591 -42.15 14.27 17.79
N ARG A 592 -40.98 13.82 18.33
CA ARG A 592 -40.65 14.05 19.74
C ARG A 592 -39.82 15.32 19.98
N CYS A 593 -38.95 15.66 19.04
CA CYS A 593 -37.96 16.72 19.28
C CYS A 593 -37.70 17.65 18.09
N GLY A 594 -38.37 17.44 16.95
CA GLY A 594 -38.24 18.27 15.77
C GLY A 594 -37.00 18.02 14.91
N SER A 595 -36.04 17.23 15.38
CA SER A 595 -34.82 16.92 14.61
C SER A 595 -35.12 15.97 13.45
N ASP A 596 -34.19 15.86 12.52
CA ASP A 596 -34.30 15.00 11.34
C ASP A 596 -34.53 13.54 11.69
N VAL A 597 -35.42 12.88 10.96
CA VAL A 597 -35.59 11.42 10.95
C VAL A 597 -35.01 10.90 9.64
N THR A 598 -34.12 9.94 9.75
CA THR A 598 -33.40 9.39 8.60
C THR A 598 -33.69 7.91 8.41
N GLU A 599 -33.55 7.46 7.16
CA GLU A 599 -33.73 6.06 6.78
C GLU A 599 -32.48 5.23 7.03
N SER A 600 -32.66 4.03 7.56
CA SER A 600 -31.64 2.99 7.65
C SER A 600 -32.19 1.65 7.17
N LYS A 601 -31.31 0.65 7.01
CA LYS A 601 -31.73 -0.72 6.65
C LYS A 601 -32.76 -1.28 7.64
N LYS A 602 -32.68 -0.92 8.92
CA LYS A 602 -33.53 -1.46 9.98
C LYS A 602 -34.81 -0.66 10.22
N GLY A 603 -34.90 0.58 9.69
CA GLY A 603 -36.04 1.45 9.95
C GLY A 603 -35.71 2.92 9.81
N PHE A 604 -36.51 3.75 10.46
CA PHE A 604 -36.39 5.21 10.42
C PHE A 604 -36.15 5.73 11.84
N PHE A 605 -35.08 6.49 12.02
CA PHE A 605 -34.61 6.87 13.35
C PHE A 605 -34.30 8.37 13.43
N CYS A 606 -34.62 8.97 14.58
CA CYS A 606 -34.24 10.35 14.87
C CYS A 606 -32.71 10.46 14.96
N GLU A 607 -32.15 11.47 14.34
CA GLU A 607 -30.71 11.73 14.33
C GLU A 607 -30.20 12.27 15.67
N LYS A 608 -31.09 12.89 16.49
CA LYS A 608 -30.70 13.39 17.81
C LYS A 608 -30.50 12.21 18.77
N SER A 609 -29.27 12.00 19.23
CA SER A 609 -28.87 10.85 20.05
C SER A 609 -29.72 10.63 21.29
N ASP A 610 -30.13 11.71 21.96
CA ASP A 610 -30.90 11.66 23.21
C ASP A 610 -32.39 11.38 22.99
N CYS A 611 -32.84 11.50 21.73
CA CYS A 611 -34.24 11.34 21.37
C CYS A 611 -34.52 9.90 20.94
N LYS A 612 -34.69 8.96 21.65
CA LYS A 612 -34.85 7.53 21.31
C LYS A 612 -36.06 7.23 20.39
N PHE A 613 -36.48 8.18 19.53
CA PHE A 613 -37.54 7.93 18.56
C PHE A 613 -37.03 7.05 17.41
N GLY A 614 -37.76 5.97 17.10
CA GLY A 614 -37.44 5.09 15.98
C GLY A 614 -38.65 4.27 15.53
N LEU A 615 -38.76 4.09 14.22
CA LEU A 615 -39.76 3.24 13.57
C LEU A 615 -39.04 2.08 12.89
N TRP A 616 -39.08 0.91 13.51
CA TRP A 616 -38.44 -0.29 12.98
C TRP A 616 -39.26 -0.92 11.86
N ARG A 617 -38.62 -1.29 10.73
CA ARG A 617 -39.31 -1.97 9.61
C ARG A 617 -39.89 -3.32 10.03
N ASP A 618 -39.13 -4.08 10.82
CA ASP A 618 -39.45 -5.45 11.21
C ASP A 618 -39.73 -5.54 12.72
N ASN A 619 -40.70 -4.78 13.21
CA ASN A 619 -41.16 -4.97 14.58
C ASN A 619 -42.19 -6.11 14.62
N LYS A 620 -42.32 -6.78 15.77
CA LYS A 620 -43.20 -7.95 15.96
C LYS A 620 -44.65 -7.66 15.59
N PHE A 621 -45.14 -6.45 15.86
CA PHE A 621 -46.51 -6.05 15.56
C PHE A 621 -46.75 -5.95 14.05
N LEU A 622 -45.84 -5.26 13.33
CA LEU A 622 -45.96 -5.09 11.87
C LEU A 622 -45.73 -6.41 11.13
N SER A 623 -44.78 -7.22 11.61
CA SER A 623 -44.53 -8.54 11.03
C SER A 623 -45.70 -9.50 11.17
N ALA A 624 -46.36 -9.51 12.35
CA ALA A 624 -47.56 -10.31 12.59
C ALA A 624 -48.73 -9.90 11.68
N LYS A 625 -48.75 -8.62 11.21
CA LYS A 625 -49.77 -8.12 10.31
C LYS A 625 -49.32 -8.10 8.84
N ARG A 626 -48.11 -8.65 8.54
CA ARG A 626 -47.52 -8.66 7.20
C ARG A 626 -47.41 -7.26 6.58
N ILE A 627 -47.13 -6.24 7.42
CA ILE A 627 -46.98 -4.84 6.99
C ILE A 627 -45.48 -4.48 7.10
N SER A 628 -44.92 -3.97 6.03
CA SER A 628 -43.57 -3.40 6.00
C SER A 628 -43.68 -1.89 5.80
N LEU A 629 -42.98 -1.11 6.61
CA LEU A 629 -42.92 0.33 6.47
C LEU A 629 -42.03 0.74 5.30
N THR A 630 -42.57 1.50 4.40
CA THR A 630 -41.83 2.07 3.27
C THR A 630 -41.46 3.52 3.59
N LYS A 631 -40.57 4.07 2.79
CA LYS A 631 -40.15 5.47 2.86
C LYS A 631 -41.34 6.41 2.63
N LEU A 632 -42.26 6.04 1.74
CA LEU A 632 -43.48 6.83 1.43
C LEU A 632 -44.38 6.93 2.66
N ASP A 633 -44.48 5.89 3.45
CA ASP A 633 -45.29 5.90 4.68
C ASP A 633 -44.75 6.89 5.72
N VAL A 634 -43.52 7.05 5.79
CA VAL A 634 -42.85 7.97 6.72
C VAL A 634 -42.81 9.38 6.19
N UNK A 635 -42.64 9.48 5.13
CA UNK A 635 -42.56 10.74 4.46
C UNK A 635 -43.90 11.38 4.24
N UNK A 636 -44.73 10.67 4.29
CA UNK A 636 -46.07 11.15 4.13
C UNK A 636 -46.58 11.70 5.42
N UNK A 637 -45.94 11.42 6.27
CA UNK A 637 -46.42 11.87 7.49
C UNK A 637 -45.58 12.96 8.05
N UNK A 638 -45.69 13.69 7.65
CA UNK A 638 -45.02 14.82 8.13
C UNK A 638 -45.38 15.31 9.48
N GLY A 639 -46.14 14.65 10.15
CA GLY A 639 -46.48 15.03 11.51
C GLY A 639 -46.63 13.82 12.44
N ALA A 640 -46.32 14.00 13.67
CA ALA A 640 -46.27 12.95 14.68
C ALA A 640 -47.58 12.19 14.88
N PHE A 641 -48.64 12.83 14.66
CA PHE A 641 -49.98 12.24 14.74
C PHE A 641 -50.28 11.41 13.51
N GLU A 642 -49.76 11.81 12.38
CA GLU A 642 -50.06 11.19 11.08
C GLU A 642 -49.31 9.84 10.90
N ILE A 643 -48.13 9.66 11.50
CA ILE A 643 -47.40 8.39 11.41
C ILE A 643 -48.16 7.27 12.13
N ARG A 644 -48.72 7.55 13.32
CA ARG A 644 -49.57 6.59 14.03
C ARG A 644 -50.90 6.39 13.26
N ALA A 645 -51.46 7.45 12.71
CA ALA A 645 -52.71 7.41 11.94
C ALA A 645 -52.52 6.66 10.60
N CYS A 646 -51.39 6.87 9.91
CA CYS A 646 -51.11 6.19 8.63
C CYS A 646 -50.92 4.69 8.82
N VAL A 647 -50.18 4.26 9.87
CA VAL A 647 -50.03 2.84 10.22
C VAL A 647 -51.38 2.24 10.63
N TYR A 648 -52.20 3.01 11.35
CA TYR A 648 -53.53 2.60 11.78
C TYR A 648 -54.51 2.56 10.61
N GLN A 649 -54.45 3.52 9.71
CA GLN A 649 -55.28 3.60 8.50
C GLN A 649 -54.96 2.48 7.51
N LYS A 650 -53.70 2.17 7.28
CA LYS A 650 -53.31 1.02 6.47
C LYS A 650 -53.75 -0.31 7.10
N TYR A 651 -53.79 -0.36 8.43
CA TYR A 651 -54.33 -1.51 9.16
C TYR A 651 -55.82 -1.67 8.95
N LEU A 652 -56.57 -0.56 9.02
CA LEU A 652 -58.04 -0.55 8.79
C LEU A 652 -58.38 -0.89 7.33
N LEU A 653 -57.69 -0.30 6.36
CA LEU A 653 -57.92 -0.56 4.93
C LEU A 653 -57.62 -2.00 4.51
N ARG A 654 -56.72 -2.71 5.22
CA ARG A 654 -56.50 -4.13 4.98
C ARG A 654 -57.50 -5.04 5.68
N LYS A 655 -58.06 -4.56 6.79
CA LYS A 655 -59.10 -5.33 7.49
C LYS A 655 -60.38 -5.31 6.67
N ASP A 656 -60.73 -4.16 6.07
CA ASP A 656 -61.91 -4.03 5.22
C ASP A 656 -61.82 -4.82 3.89
N ARG A 657 -60.58 -5.21 3.47
CA ARG A 657 -60.37 -6.06 2.27
C ARG A 657 -60.35 -7.55 2.58
N GLN A 658 -60.25 -7.93 3.85
CA GLN A 658 -60.29 -9.35 4.24
C GLN A 658 -61.69 -9.81 4.69
N ASP A 659 -62.58 -8.85 4.95
CA ASP A 659 -63.95 -9.12 5.33
C ASP A 659 -64.94 -8.93 4.12
N LEU A 660 -64.41 -8.71 2.91
CA LEU A 660 -65.13 -8.79 1.62
C LEU A 660 -64.58 -9.99 0.82
#